data_570420e3d2db3430f32222426cbc0f06
#
_entry.id   570420e3d2db3430f32222426cbc0f06
#
_cell.length_a   1.000
_cell.length_b   1.000
_cell.length_c   1.000
_cell.angle_alpha   90.00
_cell.angle_beta   90.00
_cell.angle_gamma   90.00
#
_symmetry.space_group_name_H-M   'P 1'
#
loop_
_entity.id
_entity.type
_entity.pdbx_description
1 polymer ?
#
loop_
_entity_poly.entity_id
_entity_poly.type
_entity_poly.pdbx_seq_one_letter_code
_entity_poly.pdbx_strand_id
1 'polypeptide(L)'
;MALWERTEALDELSGLGNGRIALVAGEAGIGKTSLVRAFAGAVRDPVWLGACDPLVTPRALGPWHDIARRAGGALAAALDAQRPPLPALLDALEHPGRRPVIVIEDLHWADAASLDLLVLLARRIERLRARLVLTYRDDETPGHPLHATLAAFPRDVVRRVPLPRLSRACVAEQAGRAGRDPATVYELTGGNPLLVTEALSEEPAGAVRHLILTRIERLPAPARDLAELAAVMQRLDGADDAEWALVDRCVAAGVLVAADGGAGFRHELLRRAVEDALPPGRRRALHRRAVERLEARPGVDPARLAHHARHCEEPELLRRYCLIAAESAATQGAHREAAAHYRAVVDLDAGVEALEAYAFQAYLAGLPAEALDARRRAAGRRRAAGDWENAGANERWISRLAWWSGDTALARRAVEDAVATLSQGPPGRELAMALSTRAQLHMLAYEVEPAVAWGTRAAELAERLGDRETAVHAGINVATARLVRGEPGAAAELVRLHERADAAGLADHAARALVNRAATDLWTGDDLAATLAAIELAFAYADARDLGGYRQYLLGVRAAVRVEAGEWEAALADAEESLAYPSRGGVGPLPALVARGRVQSARGEPEAGATLDTALREALATEELQRIGPVAIARAEHFLHLGEAGRAAAEARRGLELAESVGHRRYTRELAFALLRATGAPSDVDWRAAADGFARAGRHLARVHALGLGDAAAAGEALAALDALGAGRAAAWLRSDLRRRGVSGVPRGPRPATAANAAGLTGRQAEVLRLLADGRSNAEIAAALTLSEKTVQHHVSAILAKLSASSRTQAAAAARRLGLV
;
A
#
# COMPACT_ATOMS: atom_id res chain seq x y z
N MET A 1 -13.35 36.73 10.04
CA MET A 1 -14.59 35.94 10.02
C MET A 1 -14.75 35.34 11.40
N ALA A 2 -15.89 35.52 12.09
CA ALA A 2 -16.11 34.93 13.40
C ALA A 2 -16.21 33.39 13.26
N LEU A 3 -15.45 32.67 14.11
CA LEU A 3 -15.51 31.20 14.18
C LEU A 3 -16.62 30.80 15.17
N TRP A 4 -17.83 30.54 14.67
CA TRP A 4 -18.93 30.10 15.50
C TRP A 4 -18.78 28.63 15.90
N GLU A 5 -18.82 28.34 17.20
CA GLU A 5 -18.71 26.99 17.79
C GLU A 5 -17.48 26.20 17.27
N ARG A 6 -16.31 26.88 17.15
CA ARG A 6 -15.06 26.25 16.69
C ARG A 6 -13.90 26.40 17.69
N THR A 7 -14.18 26.90 18.90
CA THR A 7 -13.15 27.11 19.92
C THR A 7 -12.48 25.79 20.29
N GLU A 8 -13.25 24.74 20.57
CA GLU A 8 -12.71 23.43 20.94
C GLU A 8 -11.81 22.86 19.82
N ALA A 9 -12.28 22.91 18.57
CA ALA A 9 -11.49 22.45 17.42
C ALA A 9 -10.21 23.28 17.22
N LEU A 10 -10.25 24.58 17.49
CA LEU A 10 -9.08 25.46 17.43
C LEU A 10 -8.09 25.13 18.56
N ASP A 11 -8.59 24.86 19.76
CA ASP A 11 -7.80 24.47 20.92
C ASP A 11 -7.13 23.11 20.69
N GLU A 12 -7.85 22.16 20.08
CA GLU A 12 -7.30 20.87 19.68
C GLU A 12 -6.14 21.00 18.68
N LEU A 13 -6.29 21.86 17.66
CA LEU A 13 -5.22 22.12 16.69
C LEU A 13 -4.04 22.85 17.34
N SER A 14 -4.32 23.80 18.25
CA SER A 14 -3.31 24.57 18.96
C SER A 14 -2.51 23.69 19.93
N GLY A 15 -3.14 22.70 20.53
CA GLY A 15 -2.53 21.69 21.40
C GLY A 15 -1.81 20.56 20.66
N LEU A 16 -1.79 20.56 19.32
CA LEU A 16 -1.13 19.52 18.55
C LEU A 16 0.38 19.59 18.73
N GLY A 17 0.98 18.52 19.27
CA GLY A 17 2.44 18.40 19.45
C GLY A 17 3.18 18.12 18.14
N ASN A 18 4.52 18.29 18.17
CA ASN A 18 5.37 17.84 17.06
C ASN A 18 5.25 16.31 16.87
N GLY A 19 5.43 15.85 15.64
CA GLY A 19 5.31 14.44 15.31
C GLY A 19 3.85 13.93 15.28
N ARG A 20 2.86 14.83 15.12
CA ARG A 20 1.43 14.52 15.15
C ARG A 20 0.72 15.01 13.88
N ILE A 21 -0.39 14.35 13.57
CA ILE A 21 -1.24 14.62 12.42
C ILE A 21 -2.64 14.96 12.92
N ALA A 22 -3.18 16.11 12.53
CA ALA A 22 -4.58 16.44 12.73
C ALA A 22 -5.37 16.23 11.43
N LEU A 23 -6.46 15.47 11.50
CA LEU A 23 -7.40 15.23 10.41
C LEU A 23 -8.69 16.03 10.64
N VAL A 24 -8.83 17.15 9.93
CA VAL A 24 -10.02 18.03 10.02
C VAL A 24 -11.03 17.57 8.98
N ALA A 25 -12.09 16.93 9.44
CA ALA A 25 -13.12 16.33 8.59
C ALA A 25 -14.47 17.09 8.70
N GLY A 26 -15.26 17.05 7.63
CA GLY A 26 -16.63 17.56 7.60
C GLY A 26 -17.09 17.97 6.21
N GLU A 27 -18.38 18.17 6.06
CA GLU A 27 -19.04 18.48 4.78
C GLU A 27 -18.56 19.79 4.13
N ALA A 28 -18.94 20.00 2.88
CA ALA A 28 -18.68 21.25 2.16
C ALA A 28 -19.33 22.46 2.87
N GLY A 29 -18.57 23.56 3.02
CA GLY A 29 -19.08 24.78 3.67
C GLY A 29 -19.10 24.77 5.20
N ILE A 30 -18.65 23.68 5.87
CA ILE A 30 -18.66 23.53 7.33
C ILE A 30 -17.65 24.44 8.06
N GLY A 31 -16.73 25.08 7.32
CA GLY A 31 -15.74 26.02 7.88
C GLY A 31 -14.34 25.46 8.10
N LYS A 32 -13.95 24.36 7.46
CA LYS A 32 -12.60 23.77 7.54
C LYS A 32 -11.50 24.79 7.24
N THR A 33 -11.54 25.42 6.08
CA THR A 33 -10.59 26.45 5.67
C THR A 33 -10.54 27.65 6.62
N SER A 34 -11.69 28.08 7.17
CA SER A 34 -11.77 29.17 8.14
C SER A 34 -11.07 28.82 9.46
N LEU A 35 -11.28 27.58 9.94
CA LEU A 35 -10.60 27.04 11.14
C LEU A 35 -9.08 26.98 10.92
N VAL A 36 -8.63 26.42 9.79
CA VAL A 36 -7.22 26.28 9.45
C VAL A 36 -6.54 27.64 9.31
N ARG A 37 -7.19 28.64 8.70
CA ARG A 37 -6.67 30.00 8.59
C ARG A 37 -6.53 30.67 9.96
N ALA A 38 -7.53 30.50 10.83
CA ALA A 38 -7.46 31.03 12.19
C ALA A 38 -6.33 30.39 12.99
N PHE A 39 -6.19 29.07 12.89
CA PHE A 39 -5.09 28.33 13.49
C PHE A 39 -3.73 28.81 12.95
N ALA A 40 -3.57 28.90 11.62
CA ALA A 40 -2.34 29.37 10.97
C ALA A 40 -1.95 30.79 11.39
N GLY A 41 -2.92 31.69 11.62
CA GLY A 41 -2.70 33.04 12.11
C GLY A 41 -2.33 33.12 13.58
N ALA A 42 -2.65 32.11 14.37
CA ALA A 42 -2.36 32.05 15.81
C ALA A 42 -1.00 31.38 16.12
N VAL A 43 -0.49 30.55 15.22
CA VAL A 43 0.74 29.79 15.42
C VAL A 43 1.98 30.65 15.12
N ARG A 44 3.01 30.59 15.99
CA ARG A 44 4.28 31.29 15.79
C ARG A 44 5.26 30.56 14.88
N ASP A 45 5.08 29.26 14.70
CA ASP A 45 5.90 28.40 13.85
C ASP A 45 5.63 28.69 12.37
N PRO A 46 6.57 28.45 11.45
CA PRO A 46 6.34 28.60 10.01
C PRO A 46 5.20 27.72 9.53
N VAL A 47 4.25 28.26 8.78
CA VAL A 47 3.13 27.51 8.18
C VAL A 47 3.40 27.33 6.70
N TRP A 48 3.50 26.07 6.27
CA TRP A 48 3.64 25.66 4.88
C TRP A 48 2.29 25.11 4.39
N LEU A 49 1.59 25.90 3.61
CA LEU A 49 0.25 25.60 3.16
C LEU A 49 0.26 25.19 1.69
N GLY A 50 -0.31 24.06 1.37
CA GLY A 50 -0.67 23.58 0.05
C GLY A 50 -2.14 23.28 -0.05
N ALA A 51 -2.72 23.40 -1.24
CA ALA A 51 -4.11 23.05 -1.51
C ALA A 51 -4.21 22.11 -2.70
N CYS A 52 -5.20 21.23 -2.68
CA CYS A 52 -5.51 20.36 -3.81
C CYS A 52 -6.55 21.03 -4.71
N ASP A 53 -6.37 20.92 -6.02
CA ASP A 53 -7.25 21.56 -7.02
C ASP A 53 -8.33 20.58 -7.53
N PRO A 54 -9.59 21.00 -7.71
CA PRO A 54 -10.66 20.17 -8.25
C PRO A 54 -10.58 20.00 -9.78
N LEU A 55 -9.48 19.46 -10.28
CA LEU A 55 -9.27 19.17 -11.69
C LEU A 55 -9.76 17.75 -12.06
N VAL A 56 -10.11 17.51 -13.33
CA VAL A 56 -10.47 16.16 -13.83
C VAL A 56 -9.34 15.18 -13.63
N THR A 57 -8.12 15.61 -13.94
CA THR A 57 -6.88 14.92 -13.55
C THR A 57 -6.12 15.91 -12.69
N PRO A 58 -5.89 15.62 -11.39
CA PRO A 58 -5.21 16.53 -10.49
C PRO A 58 -3.79 16.85 -10.94
N ARG A 59 -3.29 18.01 -10.49
CA ARG A 59 -1.90 18.40 -10.72
C ARG A 59 -0.97 17.50 -9.93
N ALA A 60 0.00 16.88 -10.62
CA ALA A 60 1.00 16.03 -9.97
C ALA A 60 1.73 16.78 -8.86
N LEU A 61 1.76 16.21 -7.64
CA LEU A 61 2.36 16.82 -6.45
C LEU A 61 1.87 18.26 -6.17
N GLY A 62 0.66 18.59 -6.60
CA GLY A 62 0.09 19.93 -6.55
C GLY A 62 0.28 20.65 -5.21
N PRO A 63 -0.22 20.14 -4.09
CA PRO A 63 -0.06 20.79 -2.78
C PRO A 63 1.41 20.89 -2.34
N TRP A 64 2.27 19.97 -2.77
CA TRP A 64 3.70 19.98 -2.43
C TRP A 64 4.47 21.06 -3.16
N HIS A 65 4.10 21.41 -4.38
CA HIS A 65 4.63 22.59 -5.08
C HIS A 65 4.30 23.88 -4.33
N ASP A 66 3.09 23.99 -3.77
CA ASP A 66 2.70 25.15 -2.96
C ASP A 66 3.49 25.23 -1.64
N ILE A 67 3.67 24.08 -0.98
CA ILE A 67 4.50 23.94 0.22
C ILE A 67 5.95 24.31 -0.07
N ALA A 68 6.51 23.81 -1.17
CA ALA A 68 7.89 24.06 -1.55
C ALA A 68 8.18 25.54 -1.81
N ARG A 69 7.26 26.28 -2.45
CA ARG A 69 7.39 27.73 -2.62
C ARG A 69 7.51 28.49 -1.29
N ARG A 70 6.88 27.97 -0.23
CA ARG A 70 6.93 28.56 1.13
C ARG A 70 8.13 28.09 1.94
N ALA A 71 8.50 26.81 1.80
CA ALA A 71 9.65 26.21 2.47
C ALA A 71 10.97 26.69 1.89
N GLY A 72 11.02 26.90 0.57
CA GLY A 72 12.23 27.29 -0.17
C GLY A 72 13.31 26.21 -0.18
N GLY A 73 14.54 26.60 -0.52
CA GLY A 73 15.72 25.77 -0.38
C GLY A 73 15.71 24.48 -1.20
N ALA A 74 16.21 23.40 -0.62
CA ALA A 74 16.38 22.11 -1.32
C ALA A 74 15.06 21.49 -1.82
N LEU A 75 13.95 21.68 -1.09
CA LEU A 75 12.65 21.16 -1.47
C LEU A 75 12.12 21.84 -2.75
N ALA A 76 12.20 23.17 -2.82
CA ALA A 76 11.83 23.92 -4.03
C ALA A 76 12.71 23.50 -5.22
N ALA A 77 14.03 23.44 -5.02
CA ALA A 77 14.97 23.01 -6.06
C ALA A 77 14.75 21.56 -6.52
N ALA A 78 14.30 20.66 -5.65
CA ALA A 78 14.00 19.28 -6.01
C ALA A 78 12.76 19.20 -6.90
N LEU A 79 11.68 19.89 -6.55
CA LEU A 79 10.44 19.92 -7.33
C LEU A 79 10.61 20.67 -8.65
N ASP A 80 11.34 21.80 -8.67
CA ASP A 80 11.65 22.54 -9.90
C ASP A 80 12.51 21.71 -10.87
N ALA A 81 13.43 20.91 -10.33
CA ALA A 81 14.24 19.95 -11.10
C ALA A 81 13.53 18.62 -11.36
N GLN A 82 12.25 18.51 -11.02
CA GLN A 82 11.42 17.30 -11.18
C GLN A 82 12.04 16.03 -10.54
N ARG A 83 12.73 16.21 -9.40
CA ARG A 83 13.32 15.10 -8.62
C ARG A 83 12.35 14.65 -7.52
N PRO A 84 12.44 13.38 -7.04
CA PRO A 84 11.66 12.91 -5.92
C PRO A 84 11.76 13.83 -4.71
N PRO A 85 10.66 14.38 -4.18
CA PRO A 85 10.70 15.42 -3.15
C PRO A 85 10.96 14.90 -1.74
N LEU A 86 10.76 13.61 -1.46
CA LEU A 86 10.81 13.06 -0.10
C LEU A 86 12.15 13.31 0.61
N PRO A 87 13.34 13.04 0.02
CA PRO A 87 14.60 13.30 0.71
C PRO A 87 14.76 14.78 1.09
N ALA A 88 14.50 15.70 0.16
CA ALA A 88 14.62 17.13 0.40
C ALA A 88 13.55 17.64 1.39
N LEU A 89 12.38 17.02 1.43
CA LEU A 89 11.34 17.31 2.42
C LEU A 89 11.78 16.87 3.82
N LEU A 90 12.31 15.66 3.98
CA LEU A 90 12.82 15.16 5.26
C LEU A 90 13.96 16.03 5.77
N ASP A 91 14.95 16.39 4.94
CA ASP A 91 16.04 17.30 5.28
C ASP A 91 15.51 18.66 5.79
N ALA A 92 14.48 19.20 5.13
CA ALA A 92 13.86 20.46 5.52
C ALA A 92 13.12 20.35 6.87
N LEU A 93 12.57 19.20 7.21
CA LEU A 93 11.81 18.93 8.45
C LEU A 93 12.72 18.52 9.62
N GLU A 94 13.89 17.98 9.35
CA GLU A 94 14.89 17.60 10.36
C GLU A 94 15.76 18.80 10.81
N HIS A 95 15.67 19.93 10.12
CA HIS A 95 16.49 21.12 10.42
C HIS A 95 16.28 21.60 11.87
N PRO A 96 17.35 21.75 12.70
CA PRO A 96 17.23 21.95 14.15
C PRO A 96 16.48 23.22 14.58
N GLY A 97 16.47 24.26 13.76
CA GLY A 97 15.88 25.57 14.06
C GLY A 97 14.43 25.75 13.58
N ARG A 98 13.82 24.76 12.94
CA ARG A 98 12.48 24.90 12.33
C ARG A 98 11.52 23.86 12.92
N ARG A 99 10.26 24.26 13.14
CA ARG A 99 9.15 23.39 13.56
C ARG A 99 7.93 23.70 12.67
N PRO A 100 7.99 23.41 11.36
CA PRO A 100 6.94 23.83 10.47
C PRO A 100 5.61 23.11 10.77
N VAL A 101 4.54 23.85 10.53
CA VAL A 101 3.20 23.29 10.41
C VAL A 101 2.91 23.11 8.92
N ILE A 102 2.81 21.88 8.48
CA ILE A 102 2.40 21.55 7.11
C ILE A 102 0.89 21.47 7.08
N VAL A 103 0.27 22.28 6.24
CA VAL A 103 -1.18 22.27 6.03
C VAL A 103 -1.46 21.84 4.60
N ILE A 104 -2.31 20.82 4.43
CA ILE A 104 -2.82 20.46 3.10
C ILE A 104 -4.34 20.52 3.15
N GLU A 105 -4.92 21.40 2.32
CA GLU A 105 -6.36 21.58 2.23
C GLU A 105 -6.96 20.73 1.11
N ASP A 106 -8.16 20.24 1.36
CA ASP A 106 -9.05 19.54 0.41
C ASP A 106 -8.43 18.25 -0.20
N LEU A 107 -7.89 17.38 0.66
CA LEU A 107 -7.26 16.10 0.26
C LEU A 107 -8.13 15.18 -0.59
N HIS A 108 -9.44 15.35 -0.61
CA HIS A 108 -10.35 14.60 -1.49
C HIS A 108 -10.16 14.95 -2.99
N TRP A 109 -9.34 15.96 -3.31
CA TRP A 109 -8.90 16.30 -4.66
C TRP A 109 -7.40 16.05 -4.89
N ALA A 110 -6.73 15.40 -3.94
CA ALA A 110 -5.31 15.14 -4.06
C ALA A 110 -5.00 14.13 -5.18
N ASP A 111 -3.90 14.37 -5.86
CA ASP A 111 -3.30 13.43 -6.78
C ASP A 111 -2.70 12.22 -6.04
N ALA A 112 -2.54 11.09 -6.74
CA ALA A 112 -2.07 9.85 -6.13
C ALA A 112 -0.64 9.98 -5.60
N ALA A 113 0.25 10.69 -6.31
CA ALA A 113 1.63 10.90 -5.88
C ALA A 113 1.70 11.73 -4.58
N SER A 114 0.82 12.73 -4.42
CA SER A 114 0.68 13.48 -3.18
C SER A 114 0.20 12.60 -2.02
N LEU A 115 -0.75 11.70 -2.25
CA LEU A 115 -1.23 10.77 -1.24
C LEU A 115 -0.16 9.76 -0.85
N ASP A 116 0.61 9.24 -1.79
CA ASP A 116 1.72 8.32 -1.53
C ASP A 116 2.82 9.03 -0.70
N LEU A 117 3.18 10.26 -1.06
CA LEU A 117 4.15 11.06 -0.29
C LEU A 117 3.65 11.33 1.13
N LEU A 118 2.35 11.56 1.32
CA LEU A 118 1.74 11.70 2.65
C LEU A 118 1.86 10.43 3.48
N VAL A 119 1.65 9.25 2.91
CA VAL A 119 1.83 7.97 3.62
C VAL A 119 3.28 7.79 4.06
N LEU A 120 4.24 8.07 3.17
CA LEU A 120 5.67 7.98 3.48
C LEU A 120 6.09 8.95 4.59
N LEU A 121 5.53 10.17 4.58
CA LEU A 121 5.77 11.17 5.60
C LEU A 121 5.11 10.78 6.94
N ALA A 122 3.86 10.31 6.91
CA ALA A 122 3.12 9.92 8.11
C ALA A 122 3.82 8.79 8.90
N ARG A 123 4.44 7.84 8.20
CA ARG A 123 5.22 6.76 8.84
C ARG A 123 6.47 7.26 9.57
N ARG A 124 6.97 8.44 9.22
CA ARG A 124 8.20 9.04 9.77
C ARG A 124 7.91 10.21 10.70
N ILE A 125 6.66 10.68 10.74
CA ILE A 125 6.28 11.96 11.38
C ILE A 125 6.65 12.02 12.86
N GLU A 126 6.54 10.92 13.61
CA GLU A 126 6.83 10.87 15.03
C GLU A 126 8.26 11.30 15.38
N ARG A 127 9.20 11.05 14.46
CA ARG A 127 10.62 11.41 14.59
C ARG A 127 10.92 12.83 14.13
N LEU A 128 9.96 13.48 13.47
CA LEU A 128 10.15 14.80 12.87
C LEU A 128 9.65 15.90 13.81
N ARG A 129 10.25 17.09 13.68
CA ARG A 129 9.84 18.28 14.44
C ARG A 129 8.74 19.08 13.73
N ALA A 130 7.88 18.41 13.02
CA ALA A 130 6.80 19.01 12.25
C ALA A 130 5.43 18.56 12.75
N ARG A 131 4.39 19.29 12.36
CA ARG A 131 2.98 18.95 12.57
C ARG A 131 2.27 18.97 11.22
N LEU A 132 1.34 18.03 11.00
CA LEU A 132 0.51 17.99 9.80
C LEU A 132 -0.92 18.33 10.18
N VAL A 133 -1.54 19.23 9.41
CA VAL A 133 -2.97 19.55 9.49
C VAL A 133 -3.57 19.30 8.11
N LEU A 134 -4.44 18.32 8.02
CA LEU A 134 -4.99 17.81 6.77
C LEU A 134 -6.49 17.99 6.77
N THR A 135 -7.06 18.63 5.73
CA THR A 135 -8.50 18.79 5.62
C THR A 135 -9.08 17.94 4.50
N TYR A 136 -10.26 17.40 4.71
CA TYR A 136 -10.97 16.62 3.71
C TYR A 136 -12.48 16.62 3.94
N ARG A 137 -13.23 16.16 2.94
CA ARG A 137 -14.67 15.94 3.04
C ARG A 137 -14.93 14.48 3.35
N ASP A 138 -15.67 14.21 4.41
CA ASP A 138 -16.01 12.86 4.84
C ASP A 138 -17.14 12.24 4.01
N ASP A 139 -18.01 13.06 3.43
CA ASP A 139 -19.10 12.66 2.51
C ASP A 139 -18.60 12.26 1.10
N GLU A 140 -17.43 12.70 0.67
CA GLU A 140 -16.82 12.39 -0.63
C GLU A 140 -15.75 11.27 -0.57
N THR A 141 -15.47 10.65 0.60
CA THR A 141 -14.43 9.63 0.77
C THR A 141 -14.82 8.18 0.44
N PRO A 142 -16.08 7.72 0.46
CA PRO A 142 -16.40 6.34 0.14
C PRO A 142 -15.95 5.97 -1.29
N GLY A 143 -15.07 4.96 -1.41
CA GLY A 143 -14.51 4.52 -2.69
C GLY A 143 -13.37 5.37 -3.25
N HIS A 144 -13.01 6.48 -2.59
CA HIS A 144 -11.90 7.34 -2.99
C HIS A 144 -10.55 6.80 -2.46
N PRO A 145 -9.41 6.93 -3.20
CA PRO A 145 -8.08 6.51 -2.74
C PRO A 145 -7.66 7.08 -1.39
N LEU A 146 -8.13 8.27 -1.04
CA LEU A 146 -7.91 8.91 0.26
C LEU A 146 -8.31 8.03 1.44
N HIS A 147 -9.35 7.20 1.31
CA HIS A 147 -9.77 6.31 2.39
C HIS A 147 -8.66 5.30 2.75
N ALA A 148 -8.02 4.71 1.76
CA ALA A 148 -6.89 3.80 1.96
C ALA A 148 -5.66 4.53 2.53
N THR A 149 -5.39 5.75 2.06
CA THR A 149 -4.31 6.62 2.56
C THR A 149 -4.48 6.92 4.04
N LEU A 150 -5.67 7.36 4.46
CA LEU A 150 -5.96 7.67 5.88
C LEU A 150 -5.91 6.42 6.77
N ALA A 151 -6.29 5.26 6.24
CA ALA A 151 -6.19 3.99 6.95
C ALA A 151 -4.73 3.51 7.14
N ALA A 152 -3.81 3.93 6.25
CA ALA A 152 -2.38 3.60 6.32
C ALA A 152 -1.60 4.46 7.32
N PHE A 153 -2.20 5.50 7.90
CA PHE A 153 -1.53 6.34 8.92
C PHE A 153 -1.43 5.60 10.25
N PRO A 154 -0.30 5.70 10.98
CA PRO A 154 -0.16 5.15 12.33
C PRO A 154 -1.21 5.76 13.27
N ARG A 155 -1.97 4.92 13.97
CA ARG A 155 -3.12 5.35 14.78
C ARG A 155 -2.75 6.23 15.97
N ASP A 156 -1.60 6.02 16.54
CA ASP A 156 -1.06 6.70 17.73
C ASP A 156 -0.62 8.13 17.45
N VAL A 157 -0.32 8.50 16.21
CA VAL A 157 0.09 9.86 15.82
C VAL A 157 -1.06 10.71 15.28
N VAL A 158 -2.23 10.10 15.00
CA VAL A 158 -3.37 10.77 14.34
C VAL A 158 -4.39 11.26 15.36
N ARG A 159 -4.76 12.53 15.26
CA ARG A 159 -5.89 13.15 15.94
C ARG A 159 -6.98 13.51 14.95
N ARG A 160 -8.20 13.06 15.18
CA ARG A 160 -9.37 13.41 14.35
C ARG A 160 -10.10 14.59 14.96
N VAL A 161 -10.36 15.62 14.16
CA VAL A 161 -11.04 16.84 14.52
C VAL A 161 -12.29 16.98 13.61
N PRO A 162 -13.39 16.29 13.93
CA PRO A 162 -14.61 16.40 13.15
C PRO A 162 -15.29 17.77 13.40
N LEU A 163 -15.79 18.39 12.33
CA LEU A 163 -16.51 19.65 12.42
C LEU A 163 -18.01 19.42 12.26
N PRO A 164 -18.80 19.50 13.34
CA PRO A 164 -20.25 19.38 13.26
C PRO A 164 -20.88 20.65 12.68
N ARG A 165 -22.13 20.53 12.24
CA ARG A 165 -22.98 21.68 11.91
C ARG A 165 -23.21 22.55 13.14
N LEU A 166 -23.52 23.83 12.93
CA LEU A 166 -23.83 24.75 14.03
C LEU A 166 -25.11 24.29 14.76
N SER A 167 -25.10 24.46 16.07
CA SER A 167 -26.26 24.17 16.90
C SER A 167 -27.44 25.12 16.59
N ARG A 168 -28.66 24.69 16.89
CA ARG A 168 -29.82 25.53 16.79
C ARG A 168 -29.68 26.82 17.63
N ALA A 169 -29.02 26.71 18.79
CA ALA A 169 -28.77 27.84 19.67
C ALA A 169 -27.85 28.88 19.03
N CYS A 170 -26.75 28.44 18.41
CA CYS A 170 -25.84 29.32 17.72
C CYS A 170 -26.50 29.99 16.51
N VAL A 171 -27.22 29.22 15.70
CA VAL A 171 -28.01 29.81 14.58
C VAL A 171 -29.00 30.81 15.05
N ALA A 172 -29.74 30.56 16.17
CA ALA A 172 -30.70 31.49 16.74
C ALA A 172 -30.05 32.79 17.22
N GLU A 173 -28.89 32.71 17.87
CA GLU A 173 -28.13 33.89 18.29
C GLU A 173 -27.73 34.76 17.11
N GLN A 174 -27.19 34.14 16.06
CA GLN A 174 -26.74 34.89 14.88
C GLN A 174 -27.90 35.45 14.09
N ALA A 175 -29.02 34.71 13.93
CA ALA A 175 -30.21 35.15 13.29
C ALA A 175 -30.85 36.33 14.05
N GLY A 176 -30.91 36.27 15.39
CA GLY A 176 -31.39 37.37 16.22
C GLY A 176 -30.57 38.65 16.07
N ARG A 177 -29.22 38.54 16.01
CA ARG A 177 -28.32 39.68 15.75
C ARG A 177 -28.56 40.34 14.36
N ALA A 178 -28.95 39.52 13.38
CA ALA A 178 -29.26 39.98 12.02
C ALA A 178 -30.72 40.36 11.79
N GLY A 179 -31.57 40.33 12.82
CA GLY A 179 -33.02 40.63 12.72
C GLY A 179 -33.79 39.60 11.87
N ARG A 180 -33.36 38.36 11.82
CA ARG A 180 -33.95 37.26 11.05
C ARG A 180 -34.69 36.28 11.94
N ASP A 181 -35.71 35.58 11.39
CA ASP A 181 -36.38 34.49 12.11
C ASP A 181 -35.45 33.26 12.25
N PRO A 182 -35.09 32.87 13.48
CA PRO A 182 -34.17 31.77 13.73
C PRO A 182 -34.63 30.40 13.19
N ALA A 183 -35.95 30.13 13.26
CA ALA A 183 -36.49 28.85 12.81
C ALA A 183 -36.34 28.71 11.29
N THR A 184 -36.73 29.73 10.56
CA THR A 184 -36.59 29.79 9.10
C THR A 184 -35.12 29.65 8.65
N VAL A 185 -34.20 30.40 9.31
CA VAL A 185 -32.76 30.29 8.98
C VAL A 185 -32.25 28.87 9.22
N TYR A 186 -32.62 28.22 10.32
CA TYR A 186 -32.18 26.87 10.61
C TYR A 186 -32.78 25.84 9.64
N GLU A 187 -34.04 25.92 9.30
CA GLU A 187 -34.70 25.01 8.34
C GLU A 187 -34.08 25.08 6.95
N LEU A 188 -33.75 26.30 6.50
CA LEU A 188 -33.10 26.51 5.19
C LEU A 188 -31.67 26.06 5.14
N THR A 189 -30.94 26.14 6.26
CA THR A 189 -29.48 25.94 6.29
C THR A 189 -29.04 24.62 6.93
N GLY A 190 -29.91 24.01 7.73
CA GLY A 190 -29.60 22.85 8.55
C GLY A 190 -28.39 23.08 9.47
N GLY A 191 -28.07 24.34 9.79
CA GLY A 191 -26.90 24.70 10.60
C GLY A 191 -25.54 24.66 9.87
N ASN A 192 -25.51 24.53 8.54
CA ASN A 192 -24.25 24.67 7.79
C ASN A 192 -23.77 26.13 7.86
N PRO A 193 -22.53 26.39 8.38
CA PRO A 193 -22.05 27.77 8.61
C PRO A 193 -22.03 28.65 7.36
N LEU A 194 -21.70 28.10 6.20
CA LEU A 194 -21.72 28.83 4.93
C LEU A 194 -23.15 29.26 4.60
N LEU A 195 -24.08 28.31 4.65
CA LEU A 195 -25.48 28.56 4.33
C LEU A 195 -26.13 29.55 5.35
N VAL A 196 -25.76 29.43 6.64
CA VAL A 196 -26.18 30.38 7.68
C VAL A 196 -25.66 31.78 7.37
N THR A 197 -24.38 31.94 7.03
CA THR A 197 -23.79 33.24 6.69
C THR A 197 -24.51 33.89 5.50
N GLU A 198 -24.81 33.11 4.47
CA GLU A 198 -25.52 33.60 3.29
C GLU A 198 -27.02 33.95 3.60
N ALA A 199 -27.69 33.14 4.42
CA ALA A 199 -29.07 33.40 4.82
C ALA A 199 -29.22 34.62 5.76
N LEU A 200 -28.17 35.02 6.45
CA LEU A 200 -28.11 36.20 7.29
C LEU A 200 -27.82 37.49 6.49
N SER A 201 -27.29 37.40 5.27
CA SER A 201 -27.10 38.54 4.40
C SER A 201 -28.45 38.99 3.76
N GLU A 202 -28.53 40.23 3.26
CA GLU A 202 -29.75 40.86 2.80
C GLU A 202 -30.45 40.09 1.65
N GLU A 203 -31.65 39.64 1.87
CA GLU A 203 -32.68 38.94 1.10
C GLU A 203 -32.79 37.42 1.31
N PRO A 204 -33.89 36.97 1.96
CA PRO A 204 -34.25 35.58 2.07
C PRO A 204 -35.12 35.16 0.88
N ALA A 205 -34.52 34.61 -0.17
CA ALA A 205 -35.29 33.98 -1.22
C ALA A 205 -34.62 32.74 -1.75
N GLY A 206 -35.10 31.60 -1.34
CA GLY A 206 -34.77 30.32 -1.96
C GLY A 206 -33.40 29.71 -1.58
N ALA A 207 -33.11 28.54 -2.14
CA ALA A 207 -31.84 27.87 -1.96
C ALA A 207 -30.64 28.78 -2.30
N VAL A 208 -29.56 28.70 -1.55
CA VAL A 208 -28.31 29.49 -1.76
C VAL A 208 -27.84 29.52 -3.22
N ARG A 209 -28.11 28.44 -3.95
CA ARG A 209 -27.89 28.38 -5.40
C ARG A 209 -28.66 29.45 -6.15
N HIS A 210 -29.93 29.69 -5.83
CA HIS A 210 -30.77 30.70 -6.47
C HIS A 210 -30.26 32.11 -6.18
N LEU A 211 -29.83 32.37 -4.95
CA LEU A 211 -29.30 33.67 -4.53
C LEU A 211 -28.06 34.07 -5.36
N ILE A 212 -27.08 33.18 -5.52
CA ILE A 212 -25.88 33.54 -6.31
C ILE A 212 -26.19 33.71 -7.78
N LEU A 213 -27.09 32.90 -8.34
CA LEU A 213 -27.49 33.03 -9.73
C LEU A 213 -28.23 34.37 -9.98
N THR A 214 -29.12 34.76 -9.08
CA THR A 214 -29.83 36.06 -9.13
C THR A 214 -28.85 37.25 -9.03
N ARG A 215 -27.83 37.16 -8.15
CA ARG A 215 -26.79 38.22 -8.07
C ARG A 215 -26.02 38.33 -9.38
N ILE A 216 -25.67 37.19 -10.02
CA ILE A 216 -24.97 37.17 -11.31
C ILE A 216 -25.86 37.74 -12.43
N GLU A 217 -27.14 37.40 -12.48
CA GLU A 217 -28.09 37.94 -13.45
C GLU A 217 -28.23 39.45 -13.36
N ARG A 218 -28.11 40.03 -12.16
CA ARG A 218 -28.15 41.48 -11.91
C ARG A 218 -26.86 42.21 -12.30
N LEU A 219 -25.75 41.53 -12.55
CA LEU A 219 -24.50 42.14 -12.99
C LEU A 219 -24.63 42.66 -14.40
N PRO A 220 -23.97 43.80 -14.74
CA PRO A 220 -23.78 44.23 -16.11
C PRO A 220 -23.11 43.13 -16.94
N ALA A 221 -23.50 43.02 -18.23
CA ALA A 221 -23.05 41.94 -19.09
C ALA A 221 -21.51 41.68 -19.03
N PRO A 222 -20.59 42.67 -19.10
CA PRO A 222 -19.17 42.43 -19.01
C PRO A 222 -18.72 41.85 -17.65
N ALA A 223 -19.32 42.30 -16.54
CA ALA A 223 -19.00 41.81 -15.21
C ALA A 223 -19.56 40.37 -14.99
N ARG A 224 -20.76 40.10 -15.55
CA ARG A 224 -21.34 38.73 -15.55
C ARG A 224 -20.44 37.77 -16.33
N ASP A 225 -20.01 38.17 -17.52
CA ASP A 225 -19.10 37.38 -18.36
C ASP A 225 -17.79 37.04 -17.65
N LEU A 226 -17.24 37.98 -16.87
CA LEU A 226 -16.04 37.78 -16.06
C LEU A 226 -16.30 36.87 -14.86
N ALA A 227 -17.47 37.01 -14.19
CA ALA A 227 -17.86 36.14 -13.09
C ALA A 227 -18.07 34.69 -13.55
N GLU A 228 -18.67 34.46 -14.72
CA GLU A 228 -18.81 33.14 -15.33
C GLU A 228 -17.44 32.52 -15.71
N LEU A 229 -16.53 33.37 -16.23
CA LEU A 229 -15.15 32.92 -16.51
C LEU A 229 -14.42 32.56 -15.22
N ALA A 230 -14.61 33.33 -14.14
CA ALA A 230 -14.05 33.00 -12.82
C ALA A 230 -14.62 31.69 -12.27
N ALA A 231 -15.88 31.36 -12.56
CA ALA A 231 -16.49 30.09 -12.15
C ALA A 231 -15.79 28.89 -12.82
N VAL A 232 -15.50 29.01 -14.12
CA VAL A 232 -14.82 27.97 -14.90
C VAL A 232 -13.33 27.87 -14.55
N MET A 233 -12.63 29.00 -14.39
CA MET A 233 -11.18 29.03 -14.09
C MET A 233 -10.86 28.79 -12.64
N GLN A 234 -11.86 28.77 -11.74
CA GLN A 234 -11.76 28.71 -10.29
C GLN A 234 -11.17 30.00 -9.69
N ARG A 235 -10.20 30.61 -10.33
CA ARG A 235 -9.57 31.86 -9.95
C ARG A 235 -9.14 32.64 -11.17
N LEU A 236 -9.40 33.94 -11.16
CA LEU A 236 -8.89 34.89 -12.13
C LEU A 236 -7.60 35.49 -11.59
N ASP A 237 -6.48 35.11 -12.17
CA ASP A 237 -5.19 35.73 -11.89
C ASP A 237 -4.73 36.60 -13.06
N GLY A 238 -3.91 37.62 -12.82
CA GLY A 238 -3.33 38.47 -13.86
C GLY A 238 -4.36 39.30 -14.62
N ALA A 239 -5.37 39.79 -13.92
CA ALA A 239 -6.34 40.76 -14.45
C ALA A 239 -5.61 42.09 -14.75
N ASP A 240 -5.95 42.73 -15.87
CA ASP A 240 -5.54 44.11 -16.16
C ASP A 240 -6.43 45.12 -15.45
N ASP A 241 -6.13 46.43 -15.56
CA ASP A 241 -6.87 47.49 -14.88
C ASP A 241 -8.36 47.52 -15.28
N ALA A 242 -8.70 47.21 -16.55
CA ALA A 242 -10.07 47.18 -17.03
C ALA A 242 -10.83 45.97 -16.45
N GLU A 243 -10.20 44.84 -16.36
CA GLU A 243 -10.75 43.63 -15.70
C GLU A 243 -10.92 43.86 -14.20
N TRP A 244 -9.93 44.53 -13.53
CA TRP A 244 -10.06 44.86 -12.12
C TRP A 244 -11.28 45.72 -11.82
N ALA A 245 -11.63 46.68 -12.68
CA ALA A 245 -12.86 47.49 -12.55
C ALA A 245 -14.15 46.62 -12.65
N LEU A 246 -14.11 45.53 -13.41
CA LEU A 246 -15.19 44.53 -13.46
C LEU A 246 -15.21 43.62 -12.24
N VAL A 247 -14.04 43.21 -11.75
CA VAL A 247 -13.88 42.45 -10.49
C VAL A 247 -14.45 43.23 -9.33
N ASP A 248 -14.17 44.55 -9.21
CA ASP A 248 -14.71 45.42 -8.15
C ASP A 248 -16.25 45.43 -8.16
N ARG A 249 -16.87 45.45 -9.34
CA ARG A 249 -18.33 45.33 -9.46
C ARG A 249 -18.86 44.00 -8.98
N CYS A 250 -18.16 42.88 -9.30
CA CYS A 250 -18.50 41.56 -8.82
C CYS A 250 -18.32 41.42 -7.29
N VAL A 251 -17.30 42.08 -6.75
CA VAL A 251 -17.02 42.12 -5.29
C VAL A 251 -18.10 42.92 -4.58
N ALA A 252 -18.46 44.11 -5.11
CA ALA A 252 -19.53 44.93 -4.57
C ALA A 252 -20.89 44.22 -4.60
N ALA A 253 -21.16 43.36 -5.61
CA ALA A 253 -22.34 42.54 -5.70
C ALA A 253 -22.29 41.26 -4.81
N GLY A 254 -21.17 41.02 -4.08
CA GLY A 254 -20.99 39.86 -3.24
C GLY A 254 -20.79 38.55 -4.01
N VAL A 255 -20.39 38.59 -5.28
CA VAL A 255 -20.20 37.42 -6.15
C VAL A 255 -18.78 36.91 -6.05
N LEU A 256 -17.79 37.79 -6.14
CA LEU A 256 -16.36 37.45 -6.05
C LEU A 256 -15.73 38.03 -4.79
N VAL A 257 -14.55 37.59 -4.48
CA VAL A 257 -13.63 38.16 -3.51
C VAL A 257 -12.25 38.30 -4.15
N ALA A 258 -11.62 39.47 -3.89
CA ALA A 258 -10.23 39.69 -4.30
C ALA A 258 -9.28 39.23 -3.21
N ALA A 259 -8.22 38.49 -3.59
CA ALA A 259 -7.18 38.04 -2.70
C ALA A 259 -5.89 37.72 -3.48
N ASP A 260 -4.75 38.05 -2.92
CA ASP A 260 -3.41 37.67 -3.43
C ASP A 260 -3.17 37.94 -4.93
N GLY A 261 -3.60 39.12 -5.40
CA GLY A 261 -3.42 39.53 -6.80
C GLY A 261 -4.34 38.85 -7.82
N GLY A 262 -5.41 38.19 -7.37
CA GLY A 262 -6.42 37.60 -8.20
C GLY A 262 -7.82 37.72 -7.60
N ALA A 263 -8.84 37.18 -8.29
CA ALA A 263 -10.21 37.15 -7.83
C ALA A 263 -10.85 35.77 -8.02
N GLY A 264 -11.72 35.37 -7.11
CA GLY A 264 -12.43 34.09 -7.18
C GLY A 264 -13.70 34.09 -6.34
N PHE A 265 -14.45 33.01 -6.40
CA PHE A 265 -15.62 32.85 -5.54
C PHE A 265 -15.21 32.65 -4.09
N ARG A 266 -16.02 33.18 -3.16
CA ARG A 266 -15.76 33.02 -1.71
C ARG A 266 -15.78 31.54 -1.29
N HIS A 267 -16.59 30.72 -1.94
CA HIS A 267 -16.82 29.32 -1.62
C HIS A 267 -17.03 28.47 -2.86
N GLU A 268 -16.48 27.30 -2.87
CA GLU A 268 -16.54 26.34 -3.98
C GLU A 268 -18.00 25.95 -4.33
N LEU A 269 -18.88 25.83 -3.35
CA LEU A 269 -20.32 25.56 -3.59
C LEU A 269 -20.98 26.62 -4.45
N LEU A 270 -20.65 27.90 -4.21
CA LEU A 270 -21.16 29.01 -5.02
C LEU A 270 -20.60 29.00 -6.43
N ARG A 271 -19.29 28.74 -6.55
CA ARG A 271 -18.61 28.58 -7.84
C ARG A 271 -19.27 27.48 -8.69
N ARG A 272 -19.42 26.27 -8.09
CA ARG A 272 -20.08 25.14 -8.77
C ARG A 272 -21.52 25.45 -9.17
N ALA A 273 -22.29 26.11 -8.31
CA ALA A 273 -23.66 26.51 -8.65
C ALA A 273 -23.74 27.37 -9.92
N VAL A 274 -22.76 28.26 -10.11
CA VAL A 274 -22.67 29.09 -11.32
C VAL A 274 -22.23 28.27 -12.52
N GLU A 275 -21.17 27.50 -12.39
CA GLU A 275 -20.64 26.65 -13.47
C GLU A 275 -21.69 25.65 -13.97
N ASP A 276 -22.44 25.00 -13.06
CA ASP A 276 -23.48 24.03 -13.38
C ASP A 276 -24.71 24.68 -14.06
N ALA A 277 -24.93 25.97 -13.81
CA ALA A 277 -26.03 26.73 -14.47
C ALA A 277 -25.69 27.20 -15.89
N LEU A 278 -24.38 27.11 -16.29
CA LEU A 278 -23.97 27.52 -17.63
C LEU A 278 -24.54 26.58 -18.70
N PRO A 279 -25.16 27.13 -19.76
CA PRO A 279 -25.52 26.34 -20.95
C PRO A 279 -24.27 25.65 -21.56
N PRO A 280 -24.41 24.44 -22.13
CA PRO A 280 -23.26 23.68 -22.65
C PRO A 280 -22.38 24.48 -23.64
N GLY A 281 -22.97 25.17 -24.58
CA GLY A 281 -22.22 26.00 -25.56
C GLY A 281 -21.48 27.17 -24.92
N ARG A 282 -22.09 27.81 -23.89
CA ARG A 282 -21.46 28.87 -23.11
C ARG A 282 -20.30 28.35 -22.27
N ARG A 283 -20.47 27.20 -21.60
CA ARG A 283 -19.41 26.55 -20.84
C ARG A 283 -18.21 26.24 -21.70
N ARG A 284 -18.43 25.63 -22.87
CA ARG A 284 -17.37 25.35 -23.85
C ARG A 284 -16.60 26.60 -24.27
N ALA A 285 -17.32 27.70 -24.59
CA ALA A 285 -16.69 28.95 -24.97
C ALA A 285 -15.83 29.56 -23.86
N LEU A 286 -16.29 29.44 -22.59
CA LEU A 286 -15.51 29.89 -21.43
C LEU A 286 -14.29 29.04 -21.18
N HIS A 287 -14.36 27.72 -21.34
CA HIS A 287 -13.19 26.84 -21.25
C HIS A 287 -12.16 27.18 -22.34
N ARG A 288 -12.60 27.48 -23.59
CA ARG A 288 -11.68 27.93 -24.63
C ARG A 288 -10.96 29.22 -24.23
N ARG A 289 -11.70 30.23 -23.74
CA ARG A 289 -11.09 31.48 -23.24
C ARG A 289 -10.14 31.23 -22.07
N ALA A 290 -10.46 30.27 -21.22
CA ALA A 290 -9.57 29.86 -20.12
C ALA A 290 -8.26 29.29 -20.67
N VAL A 291 -8.27 28.42 -21.69
CA VAL A 291 -7.05 27.94 -22.35
C VAL A 291 -6.24 29.12 -22.92
N GLU A 292 -6.84 29.98 -23.73
CA GLU A 292 -6.18 31.14 -24.33
C GLU A 292 -5.51 32.05 -23.29
N ARG A 293 -6.22 32.30 -22.16
CA ARG A 293 -5.70 33.11 -21.07
C ARG A 293 -4.55 32.44 -20.33
N LEU A 294 -4.64 31.12 -20.13
CA LEU A 294 -3.59 30.35 -19.48
C LEU A 294 -2.35 30.19 -20.36
N GLU A 295 -2.51 30.00 -21.68
CA GLU A 295 -1.41 29.93 -22.64
C GLU A 295 -0.55 31.22 -22.65
N ALA A 296 -1.18 32.35 -22.50
CA ALA A 296 -0.50 33.64 -22.47
C ALA A 296 0.37 33.85 -21.21
N ARG A 297 0.32 32.95 -20.24
CA ARG A 297 1.04 33.09 -18.96
C ARG A 297 2.20 32.12 -18.87
N PRO A 298 3.40 32.56 -18.51
CA PRO A 298 4.53 31.66 -18.29
C PRO A 298 4.33 30.81 -17.03
N GLY A 299 4.76 29.56 -17.06
CA GLY A 299 4.79 28.67 -15.91
C GLY A 299 3.43 28.12 -15.45
N VAL A 300 2.42 28.16 -16.32
CA VAL A 300 1.14 27.51 -16.05
C VAL A 300 1.29 26.00 -16.06
N ASP A 301 0.74 25.34 -15.03
CA ASP A 301 0.75 23.89 -14.95
C ASP A 301 -0.04 23.27 -16.12
N PRO A 302 0.56 22.33 -16.89
CA PRO A 302 -0.06 21.71 -18.05
C PRO A 302 -1.37 20.96 -17.72
N ALA A 303 -1.53 20.46 -16.50
CA ALA A 303 -2.75 19.77 -16.07
C ALA A 303 -3.98 20.73 -16.08
N ARG A 304 -3.78 22.03 -15.77
CA ARG A 304 -4.83 23.02 -15.86
C ARG A 304 -5.26 23.27 -17.32
N LEU A 305 -4.27 23.36 -18.22
CA LEU A 305 -4.55 23.49 -19.65
C LEU A 305 -5.28 22.26 -20.20
N ALA A 306 -4.83 21.05 -19.84
CA ALA A 306 -5.47 19.80 -20.20
C ALA A 306 -6.90 19.68 -19.64
N HIS A 307 -7.15 20.16 -18.41
CA HIS A 307 -8.48 20.21 -17.82
C HIS A 307 -9.43 21.04 -18.69
N HIS A 308 -9.06 22.27 -19.02
CA HIS A 308 -9.92 23.13 -19.85
C HIS A 308 -10.04 22.61 -21.30
N ALA A 309 -8.98 22.08 -21.89
CA ALA A 309 -9.01 21.49 -23.21
C ALA A 309 -10.00 20.31 -23.33
N ARG A 310 -10.18 19.51 -22.26
CA ARG A 310 -11.18 18.43 -22.22
C ARG A 310 -12.61 18.94 -22.43
N HIS A 311 -12.89 20.17 -21.98
CA HIS A 311 -14.21 20.78 -22.04
C HIS A 311 -14.42 21.66 -23.30
N CYS A 312 -13.39 21.79 -24.17
CA CYS A 312 -13.51 22.52 -25.42
C CYS A 312 -14.10 21.70 -26.58
N GLU A 313 -14.18 20.38 -26.44
CA GLU A 313 -14.58 19.44 -27.48
C GLU A 313 -13.73 19.55 -28.77
N GLU A 314 -12.44 19.88 -28.63
CA GLU A 314 -11.47 20.04 -29.71
C GLU A 314 -10.37 19.00 -29.60
N PRO A 315 -10.37 17.96 -30.46
CA PRO A 315 -9.43 16.84 -30.35
C PRO A 315 -7.95 17.24 -30.40
N GLU A 316 -7.58 18.21 -31.23
CA GLU A 316 -6.19 18.67 -31.36
C GLU A 316 -5.71 19.41 -30.10
N LEU A 317 -6.55 20.25 -29.55
CA LEU A 317 -6.27 20.99 -28.33
C LEU A 317 -6.12 20.03 -27.16
N LEU A 318 -7.03 19.07 -27.04
CA LEU A 318 -6.99 18.02 -26.04
C LEU A 318 -5.72 17.18 -26.14
N ARG A 319 -5.39 16.72 -27.35
CA ARG A 319 -4.16 15.95 -27.63
C ARG A 319 -2.93 16.70 -27.17
N ARG A 320 -2.79 17.97 -27.61
CA ARG A 320 -1.62 18.80 -27.30
C ARG A 320 -1.39 18.93 -25.80
N TYR A 321 -2.41 19.33 -25.05
CA TYR A 321 -2.22 19.61 -23.61
C TYR A 321 -2.20 18.35 -22.76
N CYS A 322 -2.93 17.30 -23.14
CA CYS A 322 -2.82 16.02 -22.44
C CYS A 322 -1.45 15.38 -22.64
N LEU A 323 -0.81 15.50 -23.81
CA LEU A 323 0.58 15.00 -23.98
C LEU A 323 1.55 15.76 -23.06
N ILE A 324 1.52 17.10 -23.09
CA ILE A 324 2.41 17.91 -22.23
C ILE A 324 2.17 17.61 -20.74
N ALA A 325 0.91 17.49 -20.33
CA ALA A 325 0.56 17.17 -18.94
C ALA A 325 1.00 15.76 -18.56
N ALA A 326 0.87 14.79 -19.48
CA ALA A 326 1.30 13.41 -19.26
C ALA A 326 2.82 13.31 -19.09
N GLU A 327 3.60 13.98 -19.94
CA GLU A 327 5.07 14.02 -19.86
C GLU A 327 5.53 14.70 -18.56
N SER A 328 4.89 15.81 -18.19
CA SER A 328 5.18 16.52 -16.94
C SER A 328 4.90 15.65 -15.72
N ALA A 329 3.73 14.99 -15.67
CA ALA A 329 3.37 14.09 -14.59
C ALA A 329 4.30 12.86 -14.51
N ALA A 330 4.64 12.28 -15.66
CA ALA A 330 5.57 11.13 -15.75
C ALA A 330 6.95 11.48 -15.18
N THR A 331 7.48 12.65 -15.53
CA THR A 331 8.80 13.11 -15.05
C THR A 331 8.81 13.34 -13.54
N GLN A 332 7.66 13.74 -12.96
CA GLN A 332 7.49 13.91 -11.51
C GLN A 332 7.17 12.59 -10.77
N GLY A 333 7.12 11.45 -11.47
CA GLY A 333 6.77 10.15 -10.89
C GLY A 333 5.27 9.98 -10.57
N ALA A 334 4.41 10.90 -11.01
CA ALA A 334 2.97 10.83 -10.85
C ALA A 334 2.35 9.93 -11.95
N HIS A 335 2.63 8.64 -11.87
CA HIS A 335 2.33 7.68 -12.93
C HIS A 335 0.84 7.50 -13.22
N ARG A 336 -0.03 7.62 -12.20
CA ARG A 336 -1.49 7.52 -12.39
C ARG A 336 -2.05 8.69 -13.16
N GLU A 337 -1.60 9.89 -12.84
CA GLU A 337 -1.97 11.13 -13.52
C GLU A 337 -1.42 11.12 -14.94
N ALA A 338 -0.18 10.71 -15.14
CA ALA A 338 0.42 10.52 -16.45
C ALA A 338 -0.39 9.54 -17.31
N ALA A 339 -0.73 8.38 -16.76
CA ALA A 339 -1.57 7.40 -17.43
C ALA A 339 -2.95 7.95 -17.78
N ALA A 340 -3.59 8.71 -16.88
CA ALA A 340 -4.90 9.32 -17.15
C ALA A 340 -4.85 10.35 -18.29
N HIS A 341 -3.78 11.13 -18.39
CA HIS A 341 -3.57 12.06 -19.49
C HIS A 341 -3.26 11.33 -20.81
N TYR A 342 -2.35 10.35 -20.82
CA TYR A 342 -2.07 9.53 -22.02
C TYR A 342 -3.30 8.77 -22.50
N ARG A 343 -4.13 8.23 -21.60
CA ARG A 343 -5.38 7.55 -21.97
C ARG A 343 -6.30 8.47 -22.77
N ALA A 344 -6.47 9.71 -22.35
CA ALA A 344 -7.28 10.68 -23.09
C ALA A 344 -6.76 10.92 -24.52
N VAL A 345 -5.44 10.82 -24.73
CA VAL A 345 -4.81 10.91 -26.06
C VAL A 345 -5.04 9.63 -26.85
N VAL A 346 -4.89 8.47 -26.22
CA VAL A 346 -5.11 7.15 -26.82
C VAL A 346 -6.56 6.97 -27.29
N ASP A 347 -7.52 7.52 -26.55
CA ASP A 347 -8.95 7.50 -26.88
C ASP A 347 -9.27 8.37 -28.12
N LEU A 348 -8.39 9.29 -28.51
CA LEU A 348 -8.45 10.07 -29.75
C LEU A 348 -7.76 9.39 -30.95
N ASP A 349 -7.44 8.11 -30.84
CA ASP A 349 -6.67 7.33 -31.83
C ASP A 349 -5.29 7.93 -32.17
N ALA A 350 -4.60 8.45 -31.16
CA ALA A 350 -3.25 8.97 -31.31
C ALA A 350 -2.24 7.86 -31.68
N GLY A 351 -1.05 8.29 -32.09
CA GLY A 351 0.01 7.42 -32.61
C GLY A 351 0.42 6.28 -31.67
N VAL A 352 1.20 5.36 -32.18
CA VAL A 352 1.68 4.19 -31.44
C VAL A 352 2.59 4.58 -30.26
N GLU A 353 3.29 5.70 -30.36
CA GLU A 353 4.13 6.25 -29.28
C GLU A 353 3.31 6.60 -28.04
N ALA A 354 2.11 7.16 -28.21
CA ALA A 354 1.20 7.45 -27.12
C ALA A 354 0.68 6.18 -26.44
N LEU A 355 0.42 5.11 -27.21
CA LEU A 355 0.08 3.79 -26.67
C LEU A 355 1.21 3.20 -25.83
N GLU A 356 2.44 3.28 -26.31
CA GLU A 356 3.63 2.78 -25.61
C GLU A 356 3.89 3.54 -24.31
N ALA A 357 3.79 4.87 -24.37
CA ALA A 357 3.91 5.73 -23.20
C ALA A 357 2.79 5.46 -22.18
N TYR A 358 1.53 5.37 -22.66
CA TYR A 358 0.40 4.97 -21.81
C TYR A 358 0.64 3.65 -21.11
N ALA A 359 1.04 2.62 -21.88
CA ALA A 359 1.29 1.30 -21.34
C ALA A 359 2.38 1.30 -20.25
N PHE A 360 3.43 2.09 -20.43
CA PHE A 360 4.50 2.21 -19.46
C PHE A 360 4.03 2.90 -18.18
N GLN A 361 3.31 4.00 -18.28
CA GLN A 361 2.77 4.71 -17.13
C GLN A 361 1.70 3.89 -16.40
N ALA A 362 0.83 3.19 -17.15
CA ALA A 362 -0.17 2.28 -16.58
C ALA A 362 0.48 1.13 -15.80
N TYR A 363 1.59 0.57 -16.30
CA TYR A 363 2.37 -0.44 -15.57
C TYR A 363 2.90 0.11 -14.24
N LEU A 364 3.53 1.29 -14.26
CA LEU A 364 4.05 1.92 -13.04
C LEU A 364 2.93 2.35 -12.07
N ALA A 365 1.77 2.69 -12.60
CA ALA A 365 0.57 3.02 -11.83
C ALA A 365 -0.14 1.79 -11.20
N GLY A 366 0.33 0.57 -11.48
CA GLY A 366 -0.31 -0.66 -11.02
C GLY A 366 -1.61 -1.01 -11.75
N LEU A 367 -1.70 -0.70 -13.05
CA LEU A 367 -2.81 -0.99 -13.96
C LEU A 367 -2.36 -2.00 -15.04
N PRO A 368 -2.05 -3.25 -14.66
CA PRO A 368 -1.42 -4.21 -15.58
C PRO A 368 -2.32 -4.63 -16.75
N ALA A 369 -3.63 -4.67 -16.58
CA ALA A 369 -4.57 -5.07 -17.63
C ALA A 369 -4.60 -4.02 -18.76
N GLU A 370 -4.65 -2.75 -18.40
CA GLU A 370 -4.62 -1.60 -19.32
C GLU A 370 -3.26 -1.51 -20.03
N ALA A 371 -2.17 -1.72 -19.29
CA ALA A 371 -0.84 -1.76 -19.85
C ALA A 371 -0.68 -2.88 -20.88
N LEU A 372 -1.22 -4.07 -20.58
CA LEU A 372 -1.19 -5.23 -21.47
C LEU A 372 -1.99 -4.99 -22.76
N ASP A 373 -3.20 -4.43 -22.66
CA ASP A 373 -4.02 -4.06 -23.84
C ASP A 373 -3.28 -3.05 -24.73
N ALA A 374 -2.75 -1.98 -24.13
CA ALA A 374 -2.03 -0.96 -24.86
C ALA A 374 -0.78 -1.51 -25.57
N ARG A 375 -0.01 -2.41 -24.91
CA ARG A 375 1.15 -3.09 -25.52
C ARG A 375 0.75 -3.98 -26.68
N ARG A 376 -0.35 -4.74 -26.59
CA ARG A 376 -0.87 -5.56 -27.69
C ARG A 376 -1.26 -4.71 -28.89
N ARG A 377 -1.95 -3.60 -28.67
CA ARG A 377 -2.32 -2.65 -29.72
C ARG A 377 -1.07 -2.02 -30.36
N ALA A 378 -0.09 -1.62 -29.55
CA ALA A 378 1.17 -1.06 -30.04
C ALA A 378 1.96 -2.08 -30.87
N ALA A 379 2.14 -3.32 -30.38
CA ALA A 379 2.80 -4.39 -31.13
C ALA A 379 2.13 -4.65 -32.51
N GLY A 380 0.80 -4.69 -32.53
CA GLY A 380 0.03 -4.85 -33.76
C GLY A 380 0.27 -3.70 -34.77
N ARG A 381 0.25 -2.43 -34.31
CA ARG A 381 0.52 -1.26 -35.13
C ARG A 381 1.97 -1.22 -35.65
N ARG A 382 2.95 -1.49 -34.81
CA ARG A 382 4.37 -1.55 -35.18
C ARG A 382 4.61 -2.65 -36.21
N ARG A 383 4.02 -3.82 -36.02
CA ARG A 383 4.11 -4.95 -36.97
C ARG A 383 3.50 -4.59 -38.33
N ALA A 384 2.33 -3.96 -38.34
CA ALA A 384 1.67 -3.50 -39.58
C ALA A 384 2.50 -2.43 -40.31
N ALA A 385 3.27 -1.63 -39.61
CA ALA A 385 4.19 -0.63 -40.16
C ALA A 385 5.55 -1.22 -40.60
N GLY A 386 5.82 -2.50 -40.38
CA GLY A 386 7.11 -3.14 -40.67
C GLY A 386 8.21 -2.78 -39.67
N ASP A 387 7.86 -2.18 -38.54
CA ASP A 387 8.78 -1.80 -37.46
C ASP A 387 8.96 -2.99 -36.50
N TRP A 388 9.78 -3.96 -36.92
CA TRP A 388 9.96 -5.24 -36.23
C TRP A 388 10.68 -5.07 -34.87
N GLU A 389 11.61 -4.11 -34.76
CA GLU A 389 12.34 -3.87 -33.54
C GLU A 389 11.41 -3.42 -32.42
N ASN A 390 10.61 -2.38 -32.64
CA ASN A 390 9.66 -1.90 -31.65
C ASN A 390 8.46 -2.86 -31.47
N ALA A 391 8.09 -3.66 -32.50
CA ALA A 391 7.10 -4.72 -32.35
C ALA A 391 7.59 -5.77 -31.33
N GLY A 392 8.82 -6.27 -31.51
CA GLY A 392 9.43 -7.24 -30.59
C GLY A 392 9.67 -6.68 -29.20
N ALA A 393 10.04 -5.40 -29.08
CA ALA A 393 10.13 -4.71 -27.80
C ALA A 393 8.78 -4.70 -27.05
N ASN A 394 7.67 -4.42 -27.75
CA ASN A 394 6.33 -4.48 -27.17
C ASN A 394 5.94 -5.91 -26.75
N GLU A 395 6.29 -6.93 -27.57
CA GLU A 395 6.05 -8.35 -27.25
C GLU A 395 6.80 -8.77 -25.97
N ARG A 396 8.03 -8.33 -25.80
CA ARG A 396 8.80 -8.53 -24.55
C ARG A 396 8.11 -7.88 -23.34
N TRP A 397 7.56 -6.68 -23.50
CA TRP A 397 6.78 -6.03 -22.46
C TRP A 397 5.49 -6.77 -22.15
N ILE A 398 4.82 -7.34 -23.16
CA ILE A 398 3.65 -8.23 -22.96
C ILE A 398 4.04 -9.42 -22.09
N SER A 399 5.20 -10.04 -22.36
CA SER A 399 5.73 -11.13 -21.53
C SER A 399 5.91 -10.71 -20.06
N ARG A 400 6.53 -9.56 -19.80
CA ARG A 400 6.74 -9.04 -18.44
C ARG A 400 5.41 -8.76 -17.72
N LEU A 401 4.46 -8.13 -18.41
CA LEU A 401 3.16 -7.79 -17.84
C LEU A 401 2.32 -9.04 -17.56
N ALA A 402 2.33 -10.01 -18.47
CA ALA A 402 1.64 -11.28 -18.31
C ALA A 402 2.18 -12.06 -17.09
N TRP A 403 3.50 -12.14 -16.98
CA TRP A 403 4.12 -12.79 -15.80
C TRP A 403 3.75 -12.09 -14.50
N TRP A 404 3.81 -10.75 -14.48
CA TRP A 404 3.42 -9.97 -13.29
C TRP A 404 1.97 -10.21 -12.88
N SER A 405 1.07 -10.41 -13.85
CA SER A 405 -0.35 -10.72 -13.63
C SER A 405 -0.62 -12.20 -13.31
N GLY A 406 0.42 -13.05 -13.31
CA GLY A 406 0.29 -14.49 -13.05
C GLY A 406 -0.05 -15.35 -14.28
N ASP A 407 -0.14 -14.78 -15.48
CA ASP A 407 -0.36 -15.54 -16.73
C ASP A 407 0.97 -15.99 -17.34
N THR A 408 1.55 -17.02 -16.77
CA THR A 408 2.85 -17.56 -17.20
C THR A 408 2.79 -18.14 -18.62
N ALA A 409 1.65 -18.70 -19.02
CA ALA A 409 1.50 -19.24 -20.36
C ALA A 409 1.57 -18.14 -21.44
N LEU A 410 0.91 -17.01 -21.23
CA LEU A 410 1.02 -15.84 -22.10
C LEU A 410 2.43 -15.26 -22.05
N ALA A 411 3.05 -15.17 -20.88
CA ALA A 411 4.40 -14.64 -20.70
C ALA A 411 5.43 -15.44 -21.54
N ARG A 412 5.36 -16.76 -21.49
CA ARG A 412 6.22 -17.66 -22.28
C ARG A 412 5.99 -17.48 -23.78
N ARG A 413 4.73 -17.48 -24.26
CA ARG A 413 4.44 -17.25 -25.69
C ARG A 413 4.96 -15.89 -26.15
N ALA A 414 4.69 -14.83 -25.41
CA ALA A 414 5.08 -13.49 -25.81
C ALA A 414 6.59 -13.28 -25.88
N VAL A 415 7.39 -13.92 -25.01
CA VAL A 415 8.84 -13.83 -25.10
C VAL A 415 9.40 -14.64 -26.29
N GLU A 416 8.78 -15.78 -26.64
CA GLU A 416 9.16 -16.53 -27.84
C GLU A 416 8.86 -15.71 -29.10
N ASP A 417 7.68 -15.09 -29.16
CA ASP A 417 7.30 -14.19 -30.25
C ASP A 417 8.29 -13.01 -30.34
N ALA A 418 8.66 -12.39 -29.22
CA ALA A 418 9.62 -11.30 -29.17
C ALA A 418 10.99 -11.73 -29.73
N VAL A 419 11.50 -12.88 -29.29
CA VAL A 419 12.80 -13.41 -29.77
C VAL A 419 12.71 -13.72 -31.26
N ALA A 420 11.63 -14.33 -31.73
CA ALA A 420 11.42 -14.64 -33.15
C ALA A 420 11.35 -13.37 -34.01
N THR A 421 10.58 -12.37 -33.56
CA THR A 421 10.44 -11.08 -34.26
C THR A 421 11.77 -10.34 -34.32
N LEU A 422 12.48 -10.20 -33.22
CA LEU A 422 13.75 -9.47 -33.11
C LEU A 422 14.92 -10.18 -33.80
N SER A 423 14.83 -11.50 -34.00
CA SER A 423 15.84 -12.29 -34.72
C SER A 423 15.80 -12.13 -36.24
N GLN A 424 14.77 -11.44 -36.78
CA GLN A 424 14.67 -11.14 -38.22
C GLN A 424 15.57 -9.96 -38.62
N GLY A 425 15.98 -9.14 -37.69
CA GLY A 425 16.86 -8.02 -37.87
C GLY A 425 18.29 -8.25 -37.36
N PRO A 426 19.17 -7.24 -37.43
CA PRO A 426 20.49 -7.31 -36.85
C PRO A 426 20.37 -7.45 -35.32
N PRO A 427 21.31 -8.22 -34.70
CA PRO A 427 21.32 -8.37 -33.24
C PRO A 427 21.50 -7.04 -32.53
N GLY A 428 20.46 -6.56 -31.89
CA GLY A 428 20.38 -5.29 -31.17
C GLY A 428 20.12 -5.47 -29.66
N ARG A 429 20.00 -4.34 -28.96
CA ARG A 429 19.74 -4.27 -27.53
C ARG A 429 18.43 -4.97 -27.13
N GLU A 430 17.36 -4.77 -27.91
CA GLU A 430 16.06 -5.36 -27.63
C GLU A 430 16.11 -6.91 -27.72
N LEU A 431 16.87 -7.45 -28.69
CA LEU A 431 17.08 -8.90 -28.76
C LEU A 431 17.85 -9.43 -27.54
N ALA A 432 18.92 -8.73 -27.11
CA ALA A 432 19.66 -9.12 -25.92
C ALA A 432 18.76 -9.16 -24.67
N MET A 433 17.93 -8.14 -24.49
CA MET A 433 16.99 -8.06 -23.37
C MET A 433 15.84 -9.10 -23.49
N ALA A 434 15.36 -9.42 -24.71
CA ALA A 434 14.36 -10.47 -24.93
C ALA A 434 14.93 -11.85 -24.56
N LEU A 435 16.18 -12.16 -24.97
CA LEU A 435 16.90 -13.38 -24.58
C LEU A 435 17.07 -13.46 -23.05
N SER A 436 17.40 -12.33 -22.41
CA SER A 436 17.50 -12.25 -20.95
C SER A 436 16.15 -12.41 -20.24
N THR A 437 15.07 -11.89 -20.80
CA THR A 437 13.69 -12.09 -20.31
C THR A 437 13.28 -13.57 -20.44
N ARG A 438 13.65 -14.23 -21.54
CA ARG A 438 13.44 -15.66 -21.69
C ARG A 438 14.19 -16.46 -20.63
N ALA A 439 15.48 -16.13 -20.40
CA ALA A 439 16.27 -16.72 -19.33
C ALA A 439 15.63 -16.51 -17.94
N GLN A 440 15.05 -15.34 -17.69
CA GLN A 440 14.33 -15.02 -16.46
C GLN A 440 13.13 -15.96 -16.24
N LEU A 441 12.30 -16.19 -17.27
CA LEU A 441 11.15 -17.09 -17.14
C LEU A 441 11.57 -18.53 -16.83
N HIS A 442 12.64 -19.02 -17.47
CA HIS A 442 13.23 -20.33 -17.13
C HIS A 442 13.78 -20.37 -15.69
N MET A 443 14.47 -19.31 -15.25
CA MET A 443 15.00 -19.20 -13.89
C MET A 443 13.87 -19.22 -12.84
N LEU A 444 12.79 -18.51 -13.10
CA LEU A 444 11.62 -18.45 -12.22
C LEU A 444 10.88 -19.80 -12.13
N ALA A 445 10.92 -20.58 -13.20
CA ALA A 445 10.38 -21.94 -13.24
C ALA A 445 11.35 -23.01 -12.69
N TYR A 446 12.54 -22.61 -12.25
CA TYR A 446 13.63 -23.51 -11.83
C TYR A 446 14.16 -24.44 -12.92
N GLU A 447 13.98 -24.08 -14.19
CA GLU A 447 14.55 -24.75 -15.36
C GLU A 447 16.01 -24.26 -15.56
N VAL A 448 16.93 -24.79 -14.77
CA VAL A 448 18.27 -24.21 -14.57
C VAL A 448 19.10 -24.21 -15.86
N GLU A 449 19.15 -25.32 -16.61
CA GLU A 449 19.95 -25.42 -17.83
C GLU A 449 19.50 -24.42 -18.91
N PRO A 450 18.20 -24.31 -19.26
CA PRO A 450 17.75 -23.28 -20.19
C PRO A 450 17.98 -21.85 -19.70
N ALA A 451 17.80 -21.60 -18.40
CA ALA A 451 18.04 -20.27 -17.81
C ALA A 451 19.50 -19.84 -17.98
N VAL A 452 20.45 -20.74 -17.69
CA VAL A 452 21.91 -20.49 -17.87
C VAL A 452 22.24 -20.30 -19.34
N ALA A 453 21.75 -21.18 -20.21
CA ALA A 453 22.08 -21.12 -21.65
C ALA A 453 21.61 -19.81 -22.30
N TRP A 454 20.33 -19.43 -22.10
CA TRP A 454 19.77 -18.19 -22.67
C TRP A 454 20.35 -16.95 -21.99
N GLY A 455 20.57 -17.00 -20.68
CA GLY A 455 21.15 -15.89 -19.92
C GLY A 455 22.60 -15.61 -20.33
N THR A 456 23.42 -16.63 -20.53
CA THR A 456 24.81 -16.48 -21.03
C THR A 456 24.82 -15.87 -22.43
N ARG A 457 23.95 -16.36 -23.34
CA ARG A 457 23.82 -15.79 -24.69
C ARG A 457 23.39 -14.33 -24.67
N ALA A 458 22.47 -13.98 -23.75
CA ALA A 458 22.02 -12.60 -23.57
C ALA A 458 23.15 -11.71 -23.07
N ALA A 459 23.91 -12.17 -22.07
CA ALA A 459 25.03 -11.43 -21.48
C ALA A 459 26.14 -11.18 -22.51
N GLU A 460 26.51 -12.20 -23.28
CA GLU A 460 27.53 -12.09 -24.36
C GLU A 460 27.11 -11.09 -25.44
N LEU A 461 25.83 -11.07 -25.82
CA LEU A 461 25.32 -10.09 -26.79
C LEU A 461 25.33 -8.69 -26.18
N ALA A 462 24.85 -8.52 -24.94
CA ALA A 462 24.85 -7.26 -24.25
C ALA A 462 26.27 -6.67 -24.06
N GLU A 463 27.27 -7.50 -23.74
CA GLU A 463 28.67 -7.08 -23.63
C GLU A 463 29.22 -6.59 -24.95
N ARG A 464 28.96 -7.29 -26.07
CA ARG A 464 29.36 -6.84 -27.42
C ARG A 464 28.75 -5.51 -27.82
N LEU A 465 27.50 -5.24 -27.34
CA LEU A 465 26.76 -3.99 -27.62
C LEU A 465 27.07 -2.88 -26.60
N GLY A 466 27.87 -3.16 -25.58
CA GLY A 466 28.13 -2.22 -24.47
C GLY A 466 26.89 -1.93 -23.62
N ASP A 467 25.86 -2.79 -23.66
CA ASP A 467 24.61 -2.65 -22.89
C ASP A 467 24.76 -3.20 -21.47
N ARG A 468 25.18 -2.33 -20.57
CA ARG A 468 25.43 -2.66 -19.15
C ARG A 468 24.19 -3.15 -18.43
N GLU A 469 23.03 -2.58 -18.74
CA GLU A 469 21.75 -2.93 -18.09
C GLU A 469 21.38 -4.39 -18.38
N THR A 470 21.35 -4.75 -19.67
CA THR A 470 21.05 -6.13 -20.08
C THR A 470 22.08 -7.12 -19.58
N ALA A 471 23.38 -6.77 -19.58
CA ALA A 471 24.44 -7.63 -19.04
C ALA A 471 24.22 -7.93 -17.54
N VAL A 472 23.87 -6.94 -16.75
CA VAL A 472 23.52 -7.12 -15.32
C VAL A 472 22.25 -7.95 -15.17
N HIS A 473 21.18 -7.63 -15.94
CA HIS A 473 19.92 -8.36 -15.89
C HIS A 473 20.10 -9.84 -16.19
N ALA A 474 20.86 -10.18 -17.24
CA ALA A 474 21.17 -11.56 -17.62
C ALA A 474 22.05 -12.27 -16.58
N GLY A 475 23.08 -11.58 -16.07
CA GLY A 475 23.94 -12.08 -15.00
C GLY A 475 23.17 -12.48 -13.75
N ILE A 476 22.21 -11.67 -13.31
CA ILE A 476 21.35 -11.97 -12.16
C ILE A 476 20.53 -13.25 -12.42
N ASN A 477 19.96 -13.41 -13.61
CA ASN A 477 19.19 -14.62 -13.94
C ASN A 477 20.08 -15.89 -13.92
N VAL A 478 21.28 -15.82 -14.51
CA VAL A 478 22.24 -16.92 -14.52
C VAL A 478 22.71 -17.27 -13.10
N ALA A 479 23.11 -16.26 -12.32
CA ALA A 479 23.59 -16.47 -10.95
C ALA A 479 22.47 -17.03 -10.05
N THR A 480 21.23 -16.56 -10.18
CA THR A 480 20.09 -17.11 -9.45
C THR A 480 19.84 -18.57 -9.82
N ALA A 481 19.84 -18.92 -11.11
CA ALA A 481 19.66 -20.29 -11.57
C ALA A 481 20.76 -21.24 -11.03
N ARG A 482 22.01 -20.77 -11.01
CA ARG A 482 23.13 -21.51 -10.42
C ARG A 482 22.99 -21.66 -8.90
N LEU A 483 22.48 -20.64 -8.21
CA LEU A 483 22.20 -20.73 -6.77
C LEU A 483 21.11 -21.76 -6.47
N VAL A 484 20.05 -21.85 -7.28
CA VAL A 484 19.03 -22.90 -7.16
C VAL A 484 19.64 -24.30 -7.26
N ARG A 485 20.62 -24.48 -8.12
CA ARG A 485 21.35 -25.77 -8.26
C ARG A 485 22.35 -26.02 -7.12
N GLY A 486 22.62 -25.03 -6.28
CA GLY A 486 23.58 -25.11 -5.16
C GLY A 486 25.04 -24.99 -5.61
N GLU A 487 25.31 -24.28 -6.72
CA GLU A 487 26.69 -24.06 -7.19
C GLU A 487 27.47 -23.16 -6.23
N PRO A 488 28.67 -23.56 -5.81
CA PRO A 488 29.49 -22.72 -4.96
C PRO A 488 29.82 -21.39 -5.62
N GLY A 489 29.73 -20.30 -4.85
CA GLY A 489 30.01 -18.93 -5.32
C GLY A 489 28.86 -18.19 -6.01
N ALA A 490 27.74 -18.85 -6.33
CA ALA A 490 26.60 -18.21 -6.97
C ALA A 490 25.96 -17.09 -6.12
N ALA A 491 25.86 -17.30 -4.80
CA ALA A 491 25.40 -16.26 -3.87
C ALA A 491 26.35 -15.05 -3.84
N ALA A 492 27.66 -15.26 -3.88
CA ALA A 492 28.65 -14.17 -3.94
C ALA A 492 28.58 -13.43 -5.28
N GLU A 493 28.26 -14.13 -6.38
CA GLU A 493 28.05 -13.50 -7.69
C GLU A 493 26.87 -12.55 -7.69
N LEU A 494 25.75 -12.92 -7.04
CA LEU A 494 24.60 -12.02 -6.88
C LEU A 494 24.97 -10.75 -6.10
N VAL A 495 25.84 -10.83 -5.10
CA VAL A 495 26.34 -9.64 -4.38
C VAL A 495 27.20 -8.77 -5.30
N ARG A 496 28.10 -9.35 -6.07
CA ARG A 496 28.91 -8.58 -7.06
C ARG A 496 28.03 -7.90 -8.12
N LEU A 497 26.98 -8.59 -8.57
CA LEU A 497 26.01 -8.02 -9.52
C LEU A 497 25.20 -6.90 -8.90
N HIS A 498 24.84 -7.01 -7.62
CA HIS A 498 24.24 -5.91 -6.86
C HIS A 498 25.17 -4.69 -6.85
N GLU A 499 26.44 -4.85 -6.48
CA GLU A 499 27.42 -3.77 -6.42
C GLU A 499 27.62 -3.11 -7.80
N ARG A 500 27.72 -3.93 -8.86
CA ARG A 500 27.82 -3.43 -10.26
C ARG A 500 26.59 -2.65 -10.70
N ALA A 501 25.40 -3.13 -10.35
CA ALA A 501 24.14 -2.46 -10.67
C ALA A 501 24.02 -1.13 -9.94
N ASP A 502 24.33 -1.11 -8.63
CA ASP A 502 24.25 0.09 -7.80
C ASP A 502 25.25 1.16 -8.29
N ALA A 503 26.50 0.78 -8.58
CA ALA A 503 27.51 1.67 -9.15
C ALA A 503 27.12 2.23 -10.54
N ALA A 504 26.27 1.51 -11.29
CA ALA A 504 25.73 1.96 -12.57
C ALA A 504 24.42 2.76 -12.45
N GLY A 505 23.90 3.01 -11.24
CA GLY A 505 22.63 3.69 -11.00
C GLY A 505 21.40 2.85 -11.33
N LEU A 506 21.56 1.54 -11.51
CA LEU A 506 20.49 0.59 -11.85
C LEU A 506 19.84 0.03 -10.57
N ALA A 507 19.20 0.90 -9.79
CA ALA A 507 18.70 0.59 -8.44
C ALA A 507 17.71 -0.60 -8.42
N ASP A 508 16.83 -0.74 -9.43
CA ASP A 508 15.89 -1.86 -9.55
C ASP A 508 16.65 -3.20 -9.70
N HIS A 509 17.65 -3.25 -10.56
CA HIS A 509 18.46 -4.47 -10.75
C HIS A 509 19.33 -4.78 -9.52
N ALA A 510 19.85 -3.75 -8.86
CA ALA A 510 20.60 -3.92 -7.62
C ALA A 510 19.72 -4.52 -6.52
N ALA A 511 18.52 -4.02 -6.34
CA ALA A 511 17.54 -4.60 -5.40
C ALA A 511 17.18 -6.03 -5.79
N ARG A 512 16.91 -6.29 -7.08
CA ARG A 512 16.54 -7.62 -7.58
C ARG A 512 17.61 -8.67 -7.30
N ALA A 513 18.89 -8.32 -7.40
CA ALA A 513 20.00 -9.24 -7.10
C ALA A 513 19.96 -9.69 -5.63
N LEU A 514 19.77 -8.77 -4.69
CA LEU A 514 19.67 -9.08 -3.26
C LEU A 514 18.38 -9.86 -2.93
N VAL A 515 17.26 -9.47 -3.52
CA VAL A 515 15.97 -10.14 -3.33
C VAL A 515 16.01 -11.57 -3.85
N ASN A 516 16.57 -11.79 -5.03
CA ASN A 516 16.72 -13.13 -5.60
C ASN A 516 17.62 -14.01 -4.72
N ARG A 517 18.73 -13.46 -4.19
CA ARG A 517 19.56 -14.16 -3.23
C ARG A 517 18.76 -14.56 -2.00
N ALA A 518 18.14 -13.61 -1.32
CA ALA A 518 17.42 -13.82 -0.07
C ALA A 518 16.25 -14.82 -0.23
N ALA A 519 15.45 -14.68 -1.30
CA ALA A 519 14.33 -15.57 -1.56
C ALA A 519 14.78 -16.99 -1.94
N THR A 520 15.91 -17.13 -2.68
CA THR A 520 16.44 -18.44 -3.06
C THR A 520 17.09 -19.13 -1.86
N ASP A 521 17.83 -18.41 -1.02
CA ASP A 521 18.46 -18.94 0.18
C ASP A 521 17.44 -19.57 1.16
N LEU A 522 16.19 -19.07 1.22
CA LEU A 522 15.12 -19.70 2.03
C LEU A 522 14.91 -21.19 1.64
N TRP A 523 15.02 -21.49 0.35
CA TRP A 523 14.69 -22.82 -0.20
C TRP A 523 15.91 -23.63 -0.64
N THR A 524 17.10 -23.06 -0.63
CA THR A 524 18.35 -23.76 -1.01
C THR A 524 19.38 -23.72 0.11
N GLY A 525 19.34 -22.71 0.98
CA GLY A 525 20.29 -22.52 2.07
C GLY A 525 20.09 -23.50 3.24
N ASP A 526 21.18 -23.84 3.90
CA ASP A 526 21.21 -24.74 5.07
C ASP A 526 21.33 -23.97 6.40
N ASP A 527 21.30 -22.62 6.36
CA ASP A 527 21.40 -21.74 7.52
C ASP A 527 20.34 -20.63 7.45
N LEU A 528 19.34 -20.72 8.34
CA LEU A 528 18.24 -19.76 8.40
C LEU A 528 18.69 -18.39 8.91
N ALA A 529 19.71 -18.32 9.76
CA ALA A 529 20.26 -17.06 10.26
C ALA A 529 20.97 -16.28 9.14
N ALA A 530 21.74 -16.98 8.30
CA ALA A 530 22.35 -16.39 7.11
C ALA A 530 21.29 -15.89 6.11
N THR A 531 20.21 -16.65 5.92
CA THR A 531 19.06 -16.24 5.10
C THR A 531 18.42 -14.97 5.63
N LEU A 532 18.19 -14.87 6.95
CA LEU A 532 17.62 -13.70 7.58
C LEU A 532 18.53 -12.47 7.41
N ALA A 533 19.86 -12.64 7.58
CA ALA A 533 20.81 -11.56 7.34
C ALA A 533 20.78 -11.06 5.88
N ALA A 534 20.63 -11.97 4.91
CA ALA A 534 20.49 -11.59 3.50
C ALA A 534 19.18 -10.83 3.23
N ILE A 535 18.07 -11.20 3.89
CA ILE A 535 16.79 -10.50 3.83
C ILE A 535 16.91 -9.09 4.42
N GLU A 536 17.53 -8.92 5.58
CA GLU A 536 17.72 -7.61 6.22
C GLU A 536 18.59 -6.68 5.35
N LEU A 537 19.62 -7.18 4.69
CA LEU A 537 20.42 -6.41 3.74
C LEU A 537 19.56 -5.94 2.55
N ALA A 538 18.79 -6.86 1.95
CA ALA A 538 17.88 -6.54 0.85
C ALA A 538 16.80 -5.54 1.26
N PHE A 539 16.28 -5.68 2.48
CA PHE A 539 15.27 -4.81 3.06
C PHE A 539 15.81 -3.39 3.26
N ALA A 540 16.99 -3.25 3.88
CA ALA A 540 17.63 -1.96 4.10
C ALA A 540 17.89 -1.23 2.77
N TYR A 541 18.32 -1.94 1.73
CA TYR A 541 18.53 -1.37 0.40
C TYR A 541 17.22 -0.91 -0.24
N ALA A 542 16.17 -1.73 -0.19
CA ALA A 542 14.87 -1.40 -0.74
C ALA A 542 14.18 -0.22 -0.01
N ASP A 543 14.30 -0.19 1.32
CA ASP A 543 13.74 0.87 2.17
C ASP A 543 14.44 2.24 1.94
N ALA A 544 15.77 2.23 1.83
CA ALA A 544 16.56 3.43 1.56
C ALA A 544 16.24 4.08 0.20
N ARG A 545 15.66 3.34 -0.73
CA ARG A 545 15.35 3.76 -2.11
C ARG A 545 13.85 3.77 -2.43
N ASP A 546 12.98 3.60 -1.42
CA ASP A 546 11.51 3.54 -1.56
C ASP A 546 11.01 2.52 -2.60
N LEU A 547 11.68 1.36 -2.69
CA LEU A 547 11.32 0.29 -3.60
C LEU A 547 10.20 -0.59 -3.01
N GLY A 548 9.01 -0.03 -2.89
CA GLY A 548 7.88 -0.59 -2.16
C GLY A 548 7.46 -2.00 -2.57
N GLY A 549 7.53 -2.34 -3.87
CA GLY A 549 7.20 -3.69 -4.35
C GLY A 549 8.16 -4.76 -3.82
N TYR A 550 9.45 -4.47 -3.80
CA TYR A 550 10.45 -5.37 -3.21
C TYR A 550 10.30 -5.46 -1.68
N ARG A 551 10.02 -4.33 -1.03
CA ARG A 551 9.77 -4.30 0.40
C ARG A 551 8.58 -5.18 0.78
N GLN A 552 7.47 -5.09 0.06
CA GLN A 552 6.29 -5.95 0.27
C GLN A 552 6.64 -7.44 0.17
N TYR A 553 7.35 -7.83 -0.89
CA TYR A 553 7.76 -9.22 -1.11
C TYR A 553 8.70 -9.72 0.00
N LEU A 554 9.70 -8.91 0.37
CA LEU A 554 10.66 -9.24 1.43
C LEU A 554 10.00 -9.41 2.80
N LEU A 555 8.97 -8.63 3.13
CA LEU A 555 8.16 -8.83 4.34
C LEU A 555 7.52 -10.23 4.35
N GLY A 556 6.95 -10.66 3.23
CA GLY A 556 6.38 -12.00 3.12
C GLY A 556 7.44 -13.11 3.22
N VAL A 557 8.61 -12.92 2.60
CA VAL A 557 9.73 -13.88 2.70
C VAL A 557 10.26 -13.93 4.14
N ARG A 558 10.41 -12.79 4.81
CA ARG A 558 10.83 -12.73 6.22
C ARG A 558 9.81 -13.40 7.14
N ALA A 559 8.52 -13.20 6.89
CA ALA A 559 7.47 -13.91 7.61
C ALA A 559 7.61 -15.43 7.46
N ALA A 560 7.89 -15.93 6.26
CA ALA A 560 8.11 -17.36 6.03
C ALA A 560 9.33 -17.90 6.79
N VAL A 561 10.44 -17.15 6.83
CA VAL A 561 11.64 -17.49 7.62
C VAL A 561 11.30 -17.55 9.11
N ARG A 562 10.58 -16.57 9.63
CA ARG A 562 10.18 -16.48 11.04
C ARG A 562 9.22 -17.59 11.45
N VAL A 563 8.33 -18.04 10.56
CA VAL A 563 7.50 -19.23 10.82
C VAL A 563 8.37 -20.46 11.03
N GLU A 564 9.37 -20.68 10.18
CA GLU A 564 10.32 -21.79 10.31
C GLU A 564 11.18 -21.68 11.58
N ALA A 565 11.57 -20.48 11.98
CA ALA A 565 12.32 -20.21 13.22
C ALA A 565 11.48 -20.37 14.49
N GLY A 566 10.15 -20.40 14.38
CA GLY A 566 9.24 -20.42 15.54
C GLY A 566 8.90 -19.04 16.11
N GLU A 567 9.20 -17.96 15.39
CA GLU A 567 8.96 -16.56 15.79
C GLU A 567 7.60 -16.07 15.27
N TRP A 568 6.51 -16.74 15.64
CA TRP A 568 5.22 -16.61 14.98
C TRP A 568 4.56 -15.23 15.14
N GLU A 569 4.70 -14.54 16.28
CA GLU A 569 4.13 -13.19 16.46
C GLU A 569 4.80 -12.18 15.51
N ALA A 570 6.13 -12.27 15.39
CA ALA A 570 6.88 -11.43 14.45
C ALA A 570 6.57 -11.79 12.98
N ALA A 571 6.35 -13.09 12.70
CA ALA A 571 5.94 -13.55 11.37
C ALA A 571 4.56 -13.00 10.97
N LEU A 572 3.60 -13.01 11.90
CA LEU A 572 2.27 -12.45 11.64
C LEU A 572 2.32 -10.94 11.43
N ALA A 573 3.11 -10.21 12.22
CA ALA A 573 3.29 -8.77 12.04
C ALA A 573 3.86 -8.44 10.65
N ASP A 574 4.89 -9.14 10.19
CA ASP A 574 5.43 -8.99 8.83
C ASP A 574 4.40 -9.35 7.75
N ALA A 575 3.65 -10.43 7.95
CA ALA A 575 2.62 -10.85 7.00
C ALA A 575 1.49 -9.83 6.90
N GLU A 576 1.01 -9.28 8.01
CA GLU A 576 -0.01 -8.24 8.05
C GLU A 576 0.47 -6.97 7.36
N GLU A 577 1.71 -6.53 7.63
CA GLU A 577 2.30 -5.37 6.97
C GLU A 577 2.41 -5.58 5.45
N SER A 578 2.85 -6.77 5.00
CA SER A 578 2.91 -7.13 3.57
C SER A 578 1.54 -7.09 2.91
N LEU A 579 0.52 -7.64 3.56
CA LEU A 579 -0.85 -7.72 3.02
C LEU A 579 -1.61 -6.39 3.07
N ALA A 580 -1.18 -5.45 3.91
CA ALA A 580 -1.72 -4.09 3.96
C ALA A 580 -1.18 -3.18 2.84
N TYR A 581 -0.21 -3.63 2.06
CA TYR A 581 0.33 -2.85 0.94
C TYR A 581 -0.74 -2.66 -0.16
N PRO A 582 -0.85 -1.45 -0.73
CA PRO A 582 -1.92 -1.14 -1.68
C PRO A 582 -1.77 -1.79 -3.06
N SER A 583 -0.76 -2.65 -3.27
CA SER A 583 -0.58 -3.35 -4.54
C SER A 583 -1.76 -4.28 -4.83
N ARG A 584 -2.48 -4.01 -5.92
CA ARG A 584 -3.61 -4.83 -6.37
C ARG A 584 -3.12 -5.90 -7.33
N GLY A 585 -2.93 -7.11 -6.79
CA GLY A 585 -2.57 -8.30 -7.59
C GLY A 585 -1.06 -8.50 -7.76
N GLY A 586 -0.72 -9.62 -8.38
CA GLY A 586 0.66 -10.06 -8.58
C GLY A 586 1.15 -11.02 -7.49
N VAL A 587 2.37 -11.50 -7.69
CA VAL A 587 2.96 -12.56 -6.86
C VAL A 587 3.51 -12.07 -5.50
N GLY A 588 3.50 -10.75 -5.24
CA GLY A 588 4.08 -10.13 -4.05
C GLY A 588 3.49 -10.60 -2.71
N PRO A 589 2.15 -10.67 -2.54
CA PRO A 589 1.51 -11.06 -1.27
C PRO A 589 1.62 -12.55 -0.93
N LEU A 590 1.95 -13.41 -1.90
CA LEU A 590 1.83 -14.86 -1.74
C LEU A 590 2.65 -15.45 -0.58
N PRO A 591 3.92 -15.08 -0.35
CA PRO A 591 4.67 -15.60 0.79
C PRO A 591 4.03 -15.22 2.14
N ALA A 592 3.45 -14.03 2.25
CA ALA A 592 2.76 -13.56 3.45
C ALA A 592 1.46 -14.34 3.71
N LEU A 593 0.67 -14.63 2.65
CA LEU A 593 -0.52 -15.48 2.75
C LEU A 593 -0.16 -16.88 3.24
N VAL A 594 0.91 -17.47 2.70
CA VAL A 594 1.38 -18.80 3.12
C VAL A 594 1.82 -18.78 4.59
N ALA A 595 2.63 -17.82 4.99
CA ALA A 595 3.12 -17.68 6.37
C ALA A 595 1.95 -17.54 7.36
N ARG A 596 1.00 -16.62 7.09
CA ARG A 596 -0.19 -16.42 7.89
C ARG A 596 -1.05 -17.68 7.96
N GLY A 597 -1.33 -18.31 6.83
CA GLY A 597 -2.16 -19.51 6.77
C GLY A 597 -1.57 -20.70 7.52
N ARG A 598 -0.23 -20.88 7.52
CA ARG A 598 0.44 -21.92 8.30
C ARG A 598 0.28 -21.70 9.80
N VAL A 599 0.47 -20.48 10.31
CA VAL A 599 0.30 -20.16 11.74
C VAL A 599 -1.16 -20.32 12.14
N GLN A 600 -2.10 -19.76 11.38
CA GLN A 600 -3.56 -19.92 11.60
C GLN A 600 -3.96 -21.39 11.66
N SER A 601 -3.48 -22.20 10.73
CA SER A 601 -3.77 -23.64 10.68
C SER A 601 -3.27 -24.38 11.92
N ALA A 602 -2.03 -24.11 12.34
CA ALA A 602 -1.43 -24.76 13.50
C ALA A 602 -2.14 -24.37 14.81
N ARG A 603 -2.61 -23.13 14.91
CA ARG A 603 -3.42 -22.63 16.04
C ARG A 603 -4.85 -23.16 16.01
N GLY A 604 -5.40 -23.42 14.82
CA GLY A 604 -6.78 -23.84 14.62
C GLY A 604 -7.75 -22.69 14.42
N GLU A 605 -7.27 -21.55 13.89
CA GLU A 605 -8.07 -20.38 13.55
C GLU A 605 -9.00 -20.70 12.36
N PRO A 606 -10.26 -20.24 12.37
CA PRO A 606 -11.25 -20.62 11.35
C PRO A 606 -10.93 -20.08 9.96
N GLU A 607 -10.16 -19.01 9.84
CA GLU A 607 -9.78 -18.35 8.58
C GLU A 607 -8.69 -19.11 7.81
N ALA A 608 -7.98 -20.04 8.44
CA ALA A 608 -6.82 -20.74 7.86
C ALA A 608 -7.11 -21.34 6.47
N GLY A 609 -8.25 -22.02 6.34
CA GLY A 609 -8.66 -22.64 5.07
C GLY A 609 -8.82 -21.60 3.96
N ALA A 610 -9.58 -20.53 4.21
CA ALA A 610 -9.82 -19.46 3.24
C ALA A 610 -8.53 -18.72 2.84
N THR A 611 -7.62 -18.48 3.81
CA THR A 611 -6.30 -17.88 3.55
C THR A 611 -5.47 -18.75 2.60
N LEU A 612 -5.39 -20.08 2.88
CA LEU A 612 -4.63 -21.01 2.06
C LEU A 612 -5.29 -21.31 0.70
N ASP A 613 -6.63 -21.25 0.60
CA ASP A 613 -7.33 -21.35 -0.67
C ASP A 613 -7.10 -20.15 -1.57
N THR A 614 -6.97 -18.97 -0.98
CA THR A 614 -6.56 -17.76 -1.72
C THR A 614 -5.13 -17.91 -2.23
N ALA A 615 -4.20 -18.33 -1.36
CA ALA A 615 -2.81 -18.58 -1.77
C ALA A 615 -2.73 -19.64 -2.89
N LEU A 616 -3.55 -20.69 -2.84
CA LEU A 616 -3.57 -21.73 -3.87
C LEU A 616 -4.02 -21.20 -5.24
N ARG A 617 -5.11 -20.42 -5.29
CA ARG A 617 -5.59 -19.84 -6.55
C ARG A 617 -4.53 -18.96 -7.21
N GLU A 618 -3.88 -18.10 -6.42
CA GLU A 618 -2.82 -17.22 -6.92
C GLU A 618 -1.57 -18.01 -7.37
N ALA A 619 -1.19 -19.04 -6.62
CA ALA A 619 -0.04 -19.87 -6.96
C ALA A 619 -0.28 -20.69 -8.25
N LEU A 620 -1.45 -21.32 -8.39
CA LEU A 620 -1.75 -22.14 -9.56
C LEU A 620 -1.80 -21.36 -10.86
N ALA A 621 -2.21 -20.09 -10.81
CA ALA A 621 -2.19 -19.21 -11.98
C ALA A 621 -0.77 -18.98 -12.54
N THR A 622 0.27 -19.14 -11.71
CA THR A 622 1.67 -18.94 -12.14
C THR A 622 2.32 -20.17 -12.76
N GLU A 623 1.79 -21.36 -12.51
CA GLU A 623 2.41 -22.66 -12.92
C GLU A 623 3.86 -22.84 -12.43
N GLU A 624 4.32 -22.02 -11.44
CA GLU A 624 5.69 -21.99 -10.97
C GLU A 624 5.86 -22.76 -9.65
N LEU A 625 6.84 -23.67 -9.59
CA LEU A 625 7.14 -24.45 -8.38
C LEU A 625 7.46 -23.54 -7.17
N GLN A 626 8.15 -22.43 -7.38
CA GLN A 626 8.49 -21.48 -6.31
C GLN A 626 7.23 -20.90 -5.60
N ARG A 627 6.07 -20.93 -6.26
CA ARG A 627 4.77 -20.46 -5.76
C ARG A 627 3.92 -21.62 -5.25
N ILE A 628 3.84 -22.69 -6.05
CA ILE A 628 3.02 -23.87 -5.76
C ILE A 628 3.61 -24.69 -4.60
N GLY A 629 4.93 -24.84 -4.54
CA GLY A 629 5.61 -25.67 -3.53
C GLY A 629 5.31 -25.26 -2.09
N PRO A 630 5.52 -23.98 -1.69
CA PRO A 630 5.20 -23.50 -0.34
C PRO A 630 3.73 -23.65 0.01
N VAL A 631 2.83 -23.42 -0.95
CA VAL A 631 1.38 -23.57 -0.74
C VAL A 631 1.01 -25.03 -0.56
N ALA A 632 1.58 -25.94 -1.36
CA ALA A 632 1.32 -27.36 -1.25
C ALA A 632 1.77 -27.93 0.13
N ILE A 633 2.93 -27.49 0.63
CA ILE A 633 3.41 -27.82 1.98
C ILE A 633 2.43 -27.31 3.04
N ALA A 634 2.05 -26.02 2.98
CA ALA A 634 1.16 -25.40 3.95
C ALA A 634 -0.24 -26.04 3.98
N ARG A 635 -0.78 -26.38 2.80
CA ARG A 635 -2.07 -27.05 2.69
C ARG A 635 -2.01 -28.51 3.15
N ALA A 636 -0.92 -29.23 2.86
CA ALA A 636 -0.72 -30.56 3.40
C ALA A 636 -0.70 -30.55 4.93
N GLU A 637 0.00 -29.59 5.55
CA GLU A 637 -0.02 -29.36 7.00
C GLU A 637 -1.43 -29.05 7.51
N HIS A 638 -2.14 -28.16 6.82
CA HIS A 638 -3.52 -27.79 7.19
C HIS A 638 -4.46 -29.00 7.22
N PHE A 639 -4.45 -29.81 6.18
CA PHE A 639 -5.29 -31.02 6.14
C PHE A 639 -4.87 -32.08 7.15
N LEU A 640 -3.59 -32.18 7.48
CA LEU A 640 -3.15 -32.99 8.62
C LEU A 640 -3.75 -32.50 9.93
N HIS A 641 -3.70 -31.21 10.20
CA HIS A 641 -4.28 -30.60 11.39
C HIS A 641 -5.80 -30.79 11.49
N LEU A 642 -6.49 -30.94 10.35
CA LEU A 642 -7.91 -31.30 10.28
C LEU A 642 -8.18 -32.82 10.44
N GLY A 643 -7.14 -33.66 10.37
CA GLY A 643 -7.27 -35.13 10.37
C GLY A 643 -7.60 -35.72 8.99
N GLU A 644 -7.50 -34.94 7.93
CA GLU A 644 -7.84 -35.28 6.54
C GLU A 644 -6.60 -35.78 5.76
N ALA A 645 -6.03 -36.90 6.20
CA ALA A 645 -4.77 -37.44 5.69
C ALA A 645 -4.76 -37.68 4.16
N GLY A 646 -5.89 -38.10 3.58
CA GLY A 646 -6.04 -38.31 2.15
C GLY A 646 -5.87 -37.01 1.34
N ARG A 647 -6.47 -35.91 1.81
CA ARG A 647 -6.31 -34.57 1.19
C ARG A 647 -4.90 -34.03 1.39
N ALA A 648 -4.33 -34.21 2.57
CA ALA A 648 -2.94 -33.84 2.84
C ALA A 648 -1.97 -34.53 1.88
N ALA A 649 -2.13 -35.85 1.68
CA ALA A 649 -1.34 -36.63 0.74
C ALA A 649 -1.51 -36.19 -0.71
N ALA A 650 -2.73 -35.81 -1.14
CA ALA A 650 -2.98 -35.32 -2.47
C ALA A 650 -2.28 -33.98 -2.74
N GLU A 651 -2.32 -33.03 -1.78
CA GLU A 651 -1.63 -31.74 -1.90
C GLU A 651 -0.10 -31.93 -1.97
N ALA A 652 0.47 -32.74 -1.05
CA ALA A 652 1.89 -33.02 -1.06
C ALA A 652 2.35 -33.72 -2.36
N ARG A 653 1.58 -34.68 -2.89
CA ARG A 653 1.91 -35.41 -4.11
C ARG A 653 1.92 -34.49 -5.32
N ARG A 654 0.92 -33.62 -5.49
CA ARG A 654 0.87 -32.64 -6.58
C ARG A 654 2.10 -31.74 -6.60
N GLY A 655 2.51 -31.22 -5.43
CA GLY A 655 3.72 -30.41 -5.33
C GLY A 655 4.99 -31.20 -5.60
N LEU A 656 5.05 -32.46 -5.12
CA LEU A 656 6.18 -33.37 -5.29
C LEU A 656 6.42 -33.70 -6.78
N GLU A 657 5.38 -34.05 -7.52
CA GLU A 657 5.46 -34.34 -8.96
C GLU A 657 6.05 -33.14 -9.72
N LEU A 658 5.62 -31.92 -9.39
CA LEU A 658 6.18 -30.70 -9.98
C LEU A 658 7.64 -30.49 -9.58
N ALA A 659 8.00 -30.70 -8.31
CA ALA A 659 9.37 -30.54 -7.82
C ALA A 659 10.33 -31.55 -8.47
N GLU A 660 9.90 -32.80 -8.68
CA GLU A 660 10.64 -33.83 -9.36
C GLU A 660 10.83 -33.52 -10.86
N SER A 661 9.79 -33.02 -11.53
CA SER A 661 9.85 -32.67 -12.96
C SER A 661 10.93 -31.62 -13.29
N VAL A 662 11.20 -30.68 -12.35
CA VAL A 662 12.23 -29.65 -12.50
C VAL A 662 13.54 -29.97 -11.73
N GLY A 663 13.60 -31.11 -11.04
CA GLY A 663 14.79 -31.57 -10.31
C GLY A 663 15.16 -30.73 -9.08
N HIS A 664 14.20 -30.03 -8.46
CA HIS A 664 14.46 -29.12 -7.34
C HIS A 664 14.59 -29.89 -6.01
N ARG A 665 15.83 -30.22 -5.62
CA ARG A 665 16.16 -31.10 -4.50
C ARG A 665 15.44 -30.76 -3.19
N ARG A 666 15.36 -29.48 -2.83
CA ARG A 666 14.78 -29.08 -1.55
C ARG A 666 13.27 -29.27 -1.51
N TYR A 667 12.56 -28.77 -2.51
CA TYR A 667 11.10 -28.95 -2.56
C TYR A 667 10.73 -30.45 -2.63
N THR A 668 11.49 -31.25 -3.38
CA THR A 668 11.33 -32.70 -3.39
C THR A 668 11.41 -33.29 -1.98
N ARG A 669 12.42 -32.91 -1.19
CA ARG A 669 12.56 -33.38 0.20
C ARG A 669 11.43 -32.92 1.12
N GLU A 670 11.11 -31.65 1.09
CA GLU A 670 10.07 -31.06 1.95
C GLU A 670 8.68 -31.63 1.63
N LEU A 671 8.36 -31.80 0.35
CA LEU A 671 7.07 -32.37 -0.10
C LEU A 671 6.99 -33.87 0.12
N ALA A 672 8.09 -34.61 -0.10
CA ALA A 672 8.17 -36.02 0.28
C ALA A 672 8.01 -36.22 1.80
N PHE A 673 8.59 -35.31 2.60
CA PHE A 673 8.42 -35.31 4.05
C PHE A 673 6.96 -35.00 4.47
N ALA A 674 6.29 -34.05 3.80
CA ALA A 674 4.88 -33.76 4.03
C ALA A 674 3.99 -34.97 3.63
N LEU A 675 4.31 -35.61 2.50
CA LEU A 675 3.61 -36.83 2.05
C LEU A 675 3.79 -37.97 3.04
N LEU A 676 5.02 -38.19 3.53
CA LEU A 676 5.34 -39.18 4.54
C LEU A 676 4.49 -39.00 5.81
N ARG A 677 4.38 -37.76 6.29
CA ARG A 677 3.55 -37.42 7.47
C ARG A 677 2.07 -37.71 7.22
N ALA A 678 1.59 -37.59 5.98
CA ALA A 678 0.21 -37.82 5.61
C ALA A 678 -0.13 -39.31 5.42
N THR A 679 0.79 -40.11 4.91
CA THR A 679 0.56 -41.54 4.59
C THR A 679 1.02 -42.49 5.71
N GLY A 680 1.75 -42.02 6.70
CA GLY A 680 2.39 -42.75 7.75
C GLY A 680 3.84 -43.04 7.47
N ALA A 681 4.67 -42.92 8.51
CA ALA A 681 6.10 -43.10 8.38
C ALA A 681 6.45 -44.58 8.25
N PRO A 682 7.27 -45.00 7.26
CA PRO A 682 7.96 -46.30 7.30
C PRO A 682 8.82 -46.40 8.56
N SER A 683 9.00 -47.63 9.04
CA SER A 683 9.76 -47.90 10.27
C SER A 683 11.25 -47.56 10.20
N ASP A 684 11.76 -47.31 8.99
CA ASP A 684 13.16 -47.05 8.68
C ASP A 684 13.56 -45.58 8.51
N VAL A 685 12.63 -44.66 8.75
CA VAL A 685 12.92 -43.20 8.68
C VAL A 685 13.82 -42.79 9.85
N ASP A 686 15.02 -42.29 9.52
CA ASP A 686 15.91 -41.69 10.50
C ASP A 686 15.48 -40.28 10.89
N TRP A 687 14.42 -40.23 11.74
CA TRP A 687 13.90 -38.98 12.25
C TRP A 687 14.90 -38.20 13.12
N ARG A 688 15.90 -38.89 13.73
CA ARG A 688 16.96 -38.26 14.55
C ARG A 688 17.89 -37.44 13.65
N ALA A 689 18.40 -38.06 12.61
CA ALA A 689 19.27 -37.37 11.66
C ALA A 689 18.54 -36.17 11.01
N ALA A 690 17.25 -36.34 10.70
CA ALA A 690 16.42 -35.25 10.18
C ALA A 690 16.25 -34.09 11.21
N ALA A 691 15.91 -34.42 12.46
CA ALA A 691 15.71 -33.40 13.52
C ALA A 691 17.01 -32.66 13.83
N ASP A 692 18.16 -33.37 13.88
CA ASP A 692 19.47 -32.77 14.08
C ASP A 692 19.91 -31.90 12.88
N GLY A 693 19.59 -32.33 11.67
CA GLY A 693 19.78 -31.51 10.46
C GLY A 693 19.00 -30.20 10.48
N PHE A 694 17.71 -30.26 10.81
CA PHE A 694 16.88 -29.07 10.94
C PHE A 694 17.30 -28.16 12.11
N ALA A 695 17.78 -28.75 13.23
CA ALA A 695 18.32 -27.97 14.34
C ALA A 695 19.56 -27.16 13.93
N ARG A 696 20.51 -27.79 13.21
CA ARG A 696 21.68 -27.08 12.68
C ARG A 696 21.33 -25.98 11.69
N ALA A 697 20.29 -26.18 10.90
CA ALA A 697 19.76 -25.19 9.96
C ALA A 697 18.93 -24.07 10.60
N GLY A 698 18.67 -24.10 11.91
CA GLY A 698 17.80 -23.15 12.61
C GLY A 698 16.30 -23.33 12.32
N ARG A 699 15.88 -24.45 11.68
CA ARG A 699 14.50 -24.69 11.27
C ARG A 699 13.70 -25.37 12.38
N HIS A 700 13.26 -24.56 13.32
CA HIS A 700 12.59 -25.03 14.51
C HIS A 700 11.30 -25.82 14.21
N LEU A 701 10.44 -25.29 13.30
CA LEU A 701 9.17 -25.96 12.97
C LEU A 701 9.39 -27.30 12.25
N ALA A 702 10.29 -27.36 11.28
CA ALA A 702 10.62 -28.60 10.60
C ALA A 702 11.25 -29.65 11.56
N ARG A 703 12.08 -29.20 12.53
CA ARG A 703 12.60 -30.04 13.61
C ARG A 703 11.48 -30.63 14.45
N VAL A 704 10.52 -29.82 14.88
CA VAL A 704 9.35 -30.28 15.64
C VAL A 704 8.56 -31.34 14.87
N HIS A 705 8.40 -31.18 13.57
CA HIS A 705 7.75 -32.18 12.73
C HIS A 705 8.54 -33.50 12.65
N ALA A 706 9.88 -33.44 12.59
CA ALA A 706 10.72 -34.63 12.59
C ALA A 706 10.67 -35.36 13.93
N LEU A 707 10.77 -34.65 15.05
CA LEU A 707 10.63 -35.19 16.41
C LEU A 707 9.25 -35.86 16.61
N GLY A 708 8.20 -35.32 15.98
CA GLY A 708 6.85 -35.91 16.01
C GLY A 708 6.78 -37.33 15.39
N LEU A 709 7.73 -37.72 14.53
CA LEU A 709 7.82 -39.07 13.96
C LEU A 709 8.57 -40.05 14.89
N GLY A 710 9.25 -39.53 15.90
CA GLY A 710 10.12 -40.30 16.79
C GLY A 710 9.44 -41.08 17.89
N ASP A 711 10.27 -41.51 18.87
CA ASP A 711 9.85 -42.22 20.06
C ASP A 711 9.07 -41.28 21.03
N ALA A 712 8.62 -41.86 22.16
CA ALA A 712 7.82 -41.12 23.14
C ALA A 712 8.56 -39.87 23.71
N ALA A 713 9.87 -39.92 23.86
CA ALA A 713 10.65 -38.81 24.38
C ALA A 713 10.72 -37.66 23.35
N ALA A 714 11.06 -37.97 22.10
CA ALA A 714 11.08 -37.01 20.99
C ALA A 714 9.69 -36.41 20.72
N ALA A 715 8.64 -37.25 20.73
CA ALA A 715 7.27 -36.80 20.60
C ALA A 715 6.84 -35.87 21.74
N GLY A 716 7.31 -36.14 22.97
CA GLY A 716 7.09 -35.26 24.12
C GLY A 716 7.72 -33.89 23.94
N GLU A 717 8.96 -33.83 23.43
CA GLU A 717 9.64 -32.56 23.06
C GLU A 717 8.88 -31.79 21.96
N ALA A 718 8.45 -32.49 20.90
CA ALA A 718 7.66 -31.89 19.83
C ALA A 718 6.35 -31.29 20.35
N LEU A 719 5.62 -31.99 21.21
CA LEU A 719 4.38 -31.50 21.82
C LEU A 719 4.62 -30.29 22.71
N ALA A 720 5.68 -30.29 23.50
CA ALA A 720 6.04 -29.15 24.34
C ALA A 720 6.37 -27.91 23.51
N ALA A 721 7.08 -28.08 22.39
CA ALA A 721 7.39 -27.00 21.46
C ALA A 721 6.12 -26.45 20.79
N LEU A 722 5.21 -27.31 20.32
CA LEU A 722 3.93 -26.88 19.74
C LEU A 722 3.03 -26.16 20.76
N ASP A 723 2.99 -26.64 22.00
CA ASP A 723 2.24 -25.98 23.06
C ASP A 723 2.83 -24.60 23.41
N ALA A 724 4.16 -24.46 23.39
CA ALA A 724 4.86 -23.17 23.59
C ALA A 724 4.58 -22.15 22.46
N LEU A 725 4.42 -22.62 21.23
CA LEU A 725 4.04 -21.80 20.06
C LEU A 725 2.54 -21.47 20.02
N GLY A 726 1.73 -21.97 20.95
CA GLY A 726 0.29 -21.84 20.90
C GLY A 726 -0.37 -22.65 19.78
N ALA A 727 0.33 -23.65 19.22
CA ALA A 727 -0.09 -24.48 18.09
C ALA A 727 -1.08 -25.57 18.52
N GLY A 728 -2.17 -25.19 19.15
CA GLY A 728 -3.10 -26.13 19.82
C GLY A 728 -3.69 -27.18 18.87
N ARG A 729 -4.00 -26.82 17.63
CA ARG A 729 -4.56 -27.74 16.63
C ARG A 729 -3.53 -28.74 16.14
N ALA A 730 -2.31 -28.28 15.84
CA ALA A 730 -1.19 -29.11 15.44
C ALA A 730 -0.81 -30.11 16.55
N ALA A 731 -0.74 -29.66 17.82
CA ALA A 731 -0.48 -30.52 18.97
C ALA A 731 -1.60 -31.54 19.19
N ALA A 732 -2.85 -31.19 19.00
CA ALA A 732 -3.97 -32.11 19.10
C ALA A 732 -3.92 -33.21 18.02
N TRP A 733 -3.60 -32.81 16.79
CA TRP A 733 -3.38 -33.76 15.69
C TRP A 733 -2.23 -34.71 16.02
N LEU A 734 -1.05 -34.18 16.43
CA LEU A 734 0.12 -34.99 16.76
C LEU A 734 -0.21 -36.01 17.88
N ARG A 735 -0.91 -35.59 18.94
CA ARG A 735 -1.36 -36.49 20.01
C ARG A 735 -2.27 -37.62 19.47
N SER A 736 -3.15 -37.32 18.52
CA SER A 736 -4.01 -38.28 17.88
C SER A 736 -3.22 -39.26 17.02
N ASP A 737 -2.25 -38.74 16.25
CA ASP A 737 -1.40 -39.57 15.40
C ASP A 737 -0.52 -40.52 16.19
N LEU A 738 0.12 -40.04 17.26
CA LEU A 738 0.93 -40.87 18.17
C LEU A 738 0.14 -42.02 18.77
N ARG A 739 -1.13 -41.77 19.16
CA ARG A 739 -2.02 -42.85 19.67
C ARG A 739 -2.32 -43.88 18.58
N ARG A 740 -2.60 -43.47 17.34
CA ARG A 740 -2.82 -44.40 16.21
C ARG A 740 -1.59 -45.27 15.93
N ARG A 741 -0.40 -44.71 16.08
CA ARG A 741 0.88 -45.42 15.92
C ARG A 741 1.24 -46.31 17.15
N GLY A 742 0.42 -46.32 18.22
CA GLY A 742 0.66 -47.10 19.41
C GLY A 742 1.78 -46.57 20.32
N VAL A 743 2.19 -45.31 20.19
CA VAL A 743 3.21 -44.73 21.05
C VAL A 743 2.65 -44.57 22.47
N SER A 744 3.25 -45.26 23.44
CA SER A 744 2.87 -45.16 24.86
C SER A 744 3.51 -43.93 25.53
N GLY A 745 2.88 -43.44 26.63
CA GLY A 745 3.44 -42.33 27.40
C GLY A 745 3.21 -40.94 26.81
N VAL A 746 2.37 -40.80 25.79
CA VAL A 746 2.03 -39.52 25.17
C VAL A 746 1.38 -38.56 26.21
N PRO A 747 1.93 -37.33 26.42
CA PRO A 747 1.34 -36.37 27.35
C PRO A 747 -0.11 -36.05 26.99
N ARG A 748 -0.97 -36.02 28.01
CA ARG A 748 -2.37 -35.58 27.81
C ARG A 748 -2.37 -34.08 27.51
N GLY A 749 -3.05 -33.68 26.43
CA GLY A 749 -3.25 -32.27 26.12
C GLY A 749 -4.15 -31.57 27.17
N PRO A 750 -4.19 -30.20 27.12
CA PRO A 750 -5.11 -29.46 27.96
C PRO A 750 -6.56 -29.92 27.70
N ARG A 751 -7.40 -29.90 28.76
CA ARG A 751 -8.83 -30.22 28.63
C ARG A 751 -9.48 -29.22 27.65
N PRO A 752 -10.52 -29.59 26.88
CA PRO A 752 -11.17 -28.70 25.91
C PRO A 752 -11.54 -27.31 26.48
N ALA A 753 -12.04 -27.28 27.72
CA ALA A 753 -12.36 -26.02 28.41
C ALA A 753 -11.12 -25.18 28.75
N THR A 754 -9.96 -25.80 28.93
CA THR A 754 -8.69 -25.06 29.12
C THR A 754 -8.10 -24.58 27.79
N ALA A 755 -8.24 -25.37 26.73
CA ALA A 755 -7.80 -25.04 25.38
C ALA A 755 -8.63 -23.90 24.77
N ALA A 756 -9.92 -23.81 25.09
CA ALA A 756 -10.81 -22.76 24.64
C ALA A 756 -10.60 -21.40 25.36
N ASN A 757 -9.80 -21.38 26.44
CA ASN A 757 -9.53 -20.16 27.17
C ASN A 757 -8.32 -19.42 26.55
N ALA A 758 -8.51 -18.15 26.19
CA ALA A 758 -7.49 -17.33 25.51
C ALA A 758 -6.12 -17.27 26.24
N ALA A 759 -6.11 -17.45 27.56
CA ALA A 759 -4.89 -17.50 28.36
C ALA A 759 -4.51 -18.91 28.81
N GLY A 760 -5.15 -19.97 28.28
CA GLY A 760 -4.90 -21.37 28.66
C GLY A 760 -5.18 -21.69 30.15
N LEU A 761 -6.06 -20.93 30.77
CA LEU A 761 -6.42 -21.11 32.18
C LEU A 761 -7.35 -22.32 32.35
N THR A 762 -7.08 -23.15 33.37
CA THR A 762 -8.06 -24.17 33.76
C THR A 762 -9.33 -23.52 34.30
N GLY A 763 -10.47 -24.21 34.28
CA GLY A 763 -11.72 -23.70 34.87
C GLY A 763 -11.52 -23.16 36.29
N ARG A 764 -10.70 -23.86 37.09
CA ARG A 764 -10.39 -23.43 38.46
C ARG A 764 -9.50 -22.20 38.50
N GLN A 765 -8.54 -22.08 37.59
CA GLN A 765 -7.73 -20.87 37.47
C GLN A 765 -8.56 -19.66 36.99
N ALA A 766 -9.53 -19.86 36.11
CA ALA A 766 -10.45 -18.80 35.66
C ALA A 766 -11.36 -18.33 36.82
N GLU A 767 -11.83 -19.24 37.67
CA GLU A 767 -12.58 -18.85 38.87
C GLU A 767 -11.73 -18.05 39.85
N VAL A 768 -10.48 -18.48 40.10
CA VAL A 768 -9.53 -17.78 40.96
C VAL A 768 -9.20 -16.40 40.37
N LEU A 769 -9.01 -16.29 39.03
CA LEU A 769 -8.71 -15.04 38.35
C LEU A 769 -9.86 -14.04 38.47
N ARG A 770 -11.11 -14.46 38.36
CA ARG A 770 -12.27 -13.56 38.57
C ARG A 770 -12.27 -12.95 39.96
N LEU A 771 -12.14 -13.79 40.99
CA LEU A 771 -12.10 -13.32 42.40
C LEU A 771 -10.87 -12.45 42.67
N LEU A 772 -9.73 -12.74 42.00
CA LEU A 772 -8.51 -11.92 42.10
C LEU A 772 -8.73 -10.55 41.42
N ALA A 773 -9.45 -10.50 40.28
CA ALA A 773 -9.80 -9.24 39.60
C ALA A 773 -10.79 -8.39 40.41
N ASP A 774 -11.61 -9.02 41.25
CA ASP A 774 -12.50 -8.38 42.24
C ASP A 774 -11.75 -7.89 43.50
N GLY A 775 -10.43 -8.04 43.54
CA GLY A 775 -9.58 -7.56 44.63
C GLY A 775 -9.51 -8.44 45.88
N ARG A 776 -10.06 -9.68 45.85
CA ARG A 776 -10.11 -10.62 46.96
C ARG A 776 -8.70 -11.08 47.37
N SER A 777 -8.44 -11.21 48.65
CA SER A 777 -7.23 -11.82 49.19
C SER A 777 -7.17 -13.33 48.97
N ASN A 778 -6.02 -13.97 49.10
CA ASN A 778 -5.90 -15.42 48.98
C ASN A 778 -6.75 -16.18 50.03
N ALA A 779 -6.88 -15.64 51.24
CA ALA A 779 -7.73 -16.20 52.29
C ALA A 779 -9.22 -16.14 51.90
N GLU A 780 -9.69 -15.00 51.38
CA GLU A 780 -11.08 -14.83 50.91
C GLU A 780 -11.39 -15.73 49.68
N ILE A 781 -10.42 -15.85 48.74
CA ILE A 781 -10.54 -16.75 47.58
C ILE A 781 -10.59 -18.21 48.07
N ALA A 782 -9.76 -18.57 49.03
CA ALA A 782 -9.74 -19.91 49.62
C ALA A 782 -11.09 -20.24 50.28
N ALA A 783 -11.64 -19.31 51.04
CA ALA A 783 -12.97 -19.45 51.66
C ALA A 783 -14.08 -19.59 50.61
N ALA A 784 -14.08 -18.70 49.60
CA ALA A 784 -15.12 -18.70 48.55
C ALA A 784 -15.10 -19.95 47.69
N LEU A 785 -13.95 -20.55 47.44
CA LEU A 785 -13.77 -21.69 46.58
C LEU A 785 -13.59 -23.02 47.35
N THR A 786 -13.68 -23.02 48.65
CA THR A 786 -13.47 -24.19 49.52
C THR A 786 -12.10 -24.84 49.26
N LEU A 787 -11.05 -24.05 49.27
CA LEU A 787 -9.66 -24.45 49.03
C LEU A 787 -8.77 -24.07 50.24
N SER A 788 -7.56 -24.64 50.32
CA SER A 788 -6.54 -24.10 51.20
C SER A 788 -5.89 -22.84 50.59
N GLU A 789 -5.43 -21.92 51.44
CA GLU A 789 -4.70 -20.72 50.95
C GLU A 789 -3.45 -21.10 50.14
N LYS A 790 -2.77 -22.19 50.52
CA LYS A 790 -1.63 -22.71 49.77
C LYS A 790 -2.00 -23.15 48.35
N THR A 791 -3.18 -23.76 48.19
CA THR A 791 -3.71 -24.15 46.86
C THR A 791 -4.05 -22.91 46.02
N VAL A 792 -4.65 -21.88 46.65
CA VAL A 792 -4.93 -20.60 45.96
C VAL A 792 -3.63 -19.93 45.53
N GLN A 793 -2.61 -19.92 46.41
CA GLN A 793 -1.30 -19.34 46.06
C GLN A 793 -0.67 -20.03 44.87
N HIS A 794 -0.75 -21.37 44.73
CA HIS A 794 -0.31 -22.12 43.56
C HIS A 794 -1.09 -21.73 42.31
N HIS A 795 -2.41 -21.56 42.40
CA HIS A 795 -3.22 -21.11 41.25
C HIS A 795 -2.86 -19.67 40.85
N VAL A 796 -2.68 -18.78 41.82
CA VAL A 796 -2.27 -17.40 41.55
C VAL A 796 -0.90 -17.34 40.88
N SER A 797 0.10 -18.10 41.36
CA SER A 797 1.42 -18.19 40.71
C SER A 797 1.33 -18.70 39.25
N ALA A 798 0.51 -19.73 39.01
CA ALA A 798 0.29 -20.26 37.69
C ALA A 798 -0.47 -19.27 36.77
N ILE A 799 -1.41 -18.50 37.30
CA ILE A 799 -2.12 -17.45 36.57
C ILE A 799 -1.16 -16.34 36.18
N LEU A 800 -0.32 -15.86 37.10
CA LEU A 800 0.67 -14.83 36.85
C LEU A 800 1.63 -15.26 35.72
N ALA A 801 2.12 -16.50 35.77
CA ALA A 801 2.99 -17.05 34.74
C ALA A 801 2.28 -17.10 33.36
N LYS A 802 1.03 -17.58 33.30
CA LYS A 802 0.25 -17.70 32.07
C LYS A 802 -0.17 -16.36 31.44
N LEU A 803 -0.35 -15.34 32.28
CA LEU A 803 -0.69 -13.99 31.83
C LEU A 803 0.55 -13.10 31.65
N SER A 804 1.75 -13.65 31.81
CA SER A 804 3.03 -12.91 31.79
C SER A 804 2.99 -11.66 32.70
N ALA A 805 2.35 -11.80 33.87
CA ALA A 805 2.16 -10.72 34.83
C ALA A 805 3.09 -10.88 36.06
N SER A 806 3.75 -9.81 36.48
CA SER A 806 4.62 -9.82 37.64
C SER A 806 3.86 -9.53 38.94
N SER A 807 2.59 -9.09 38.88
CA SER A 807 1.76 -8.79 40.03
C SER A 807 0.29 -9.16 39.78
N ARG A 808 -0.47 -9.32 40.88
CA ARG A 808 -1.91 -9.59 40.83
C ARG A 808 -2.70 -8.46 40.14
N THR A 809 -2.26 -7.21 40.27
CA THR A 809 -2.87 -6.05 39.59
C THR A 809 -2.66 -6.10 38.10
N GLN A 810 -1.45 -6.48 37.67
CA GLN A 810 -1.16 -6.69 36.25
C GLN A 810 -1.95 -7.86 35.66
N ALA A 811 -2.12 -8.95 36.40
CA ALA A 811 -2.93 -10.07 35.99
C ALA A 811 -4.40 -9.69 35.80
N ALA A 812 -4.97 -8.90 36.72
CA ALA A 812 -6.33 -8.38 36.61
C ALA A 812 -6.50 -7.45 35.38
N ALA A 813 -5.52 -6.58 35.13
CA ALA A 813 -5.52 -5.71 33.95
C ALA A 813 -5.40 -6.51 32.64
N ALA A 814 -4.54 -7.53 32.58
CA ALA A 814 -4.39 -8.42 31.45
C ALA A 814 -5.68 -9.24 31.20
N ALA A 815 -6.33 -9.72 32.26
CA ALA A 815 -7.59 -10.45 32.18
C ALA A 815 -8.73 -9.62 31.57
N ARG A 816 -8.85 -8.33 31.94
CA ARG A 816 -9.84 -7.41 31.35
C ARG A 816 -9.55 -7.15 29.87
N ARG A 817 -8.29 -6.94 29.47
CA ARG A 817 -7.91 -6.77 28.05
C ARG A 817 -8.25 -8.00 27.20
N LEU A 818 -8.13 -9.19 27.76
CA LEU A 818 -8.41 -10.46 27.08
C LEU A 818 -9.89 -10.89 27.18
N GLY A 819 -10.76 -10.11 27.82
CA GLY A 819 -12.17 -10.44 28.00
C GLY A 819 -12.41 -11.68 28.87
N LEU A 820 -11.50 -11.99 29.79
CA LEU A 820 -11.59 -13.15 30.68
C LEU A 820 -12.36 -12.87 31.98
N VAL A 821 -12.49 -11.60 32.30
CA VAL A 821 -13.22 -11.05 33.48
C VAL A 821 -13.80 -9.69 33.13
#